data_e3c3e468d639a22c3d111cea5829d836
#
_entry.id   e3c3e468d639a22c3d111cea5829d836
#
_cell.length_a   1.000
_cell.length_b   1.000
_cell.length_c   1.000
_cell.angle_alpha   90.00
_cell.angle_beta   90.00
_cell.angle_gamma   90.00
#
_symmetry.space_group_name_H-M   'P 1'
#
loop_
_entity.id
_entity.type
_entity.pdbx_description
1 polymer ?
#
loop_
_entity_poly.entity_id
_entity_poly.type
_entity_poly.pdbx_seq_one_letter_code
_entity_poly.pdbx_strand_id
1 'polypeptide(L)'
;LADTSRWRVVDADALGDEQRVRFSKFQAAIAAYLQTGKSAAISKELGLPRNGIIRQLNRCVTLAADGKPYGWAALIPKLRTGGYERKAQLPSGRQRSGGARAGAFRVFMTLNPEIKQKIDNLILKRAAAGVVHEARIAIKNIHAAFVSYCEEAGITGNQYPLNSKSRGRRSIERYVNDVLLSASEEACRARFGAVAHLHMNVGRGRQSCPMAYAPYDVVGIDPHKLDCIGTVRITGPKGPQRVAIERLWIVPVVDDHSRAILGYSVGIRTECSAATIEQCIISAMSAWQPRNLKIPKMVYAPGAGLPSGRFPELIGRAWAAMMVDNAAVHYSRAITERARRRLGCAVNYGPIGHWEHRPALERVMRTLEAYGFQRLPSTMGSSPVDPAKDDPVRKAVGLGIDWEVLLDLIDVVIANYNATPNEALGNRSPLSLLHDYVEQGSLDFLPRRLPPPIATIAELGVTIETKTIRGDLQQGRRPYIEIDRVRYTSPILGSAFGLVGKKMRVHIRESNMCSVHAYHESGEELGILQAQGAWGRTVHTREMRKQINALRDSGELVVGYQDNPVVALLNYLGSATHKEAEKKPMNVSRSATKLVRAAHASGLPVVPEISNAAPSAPPPSSQPMLSVVQPEQSKTRALSVLVKPPQWKTVIR
;
A
#
# COMPACT_ATOMS: atom_id res chain seq x y z
N LEU A 1 49.86 0.84 -13.83
CA LEU A 1 49.41 2.18 -14.28
C LEU A 1 49.78 2.47 -15.73
N ALA A 2 50.68 1.71 -16.33
CA ALA A 2 51.06 1.82 -17.73
C ALA A 2 50.11 1.02 -18.67
N ASP A 3 49.26 0.15 -18.13
CA ASP A 3 48.28 -0.58 -18.90
C ASP A 3 47.10 0.34 -19.31
N THR A 4 47.17 0.76 -20.57
CA THR A 4 46.15 1.65 -21.14
C THR A 4 44.81 0.95 -21.47
N SER A 5 44.77 -0.40 -21.44
CA SER A 5 43.53 -1.16 -21.68
C SER A 5 42.43 -0.87 -20.62
N ARG A 6 42.85 -0.48 -19.43
CA ARG A 6 41.96 -0.12 -18.33
C ARG A 6 41.60 1.37 -18.27
N TRP A 7 42.09 2.15 -19.23
CA TRP A 7 41.84 3.58 -19.27
C TRP A 7 40.46 3.86 -19.85
N ARG A 8 39.82 4.90 -19.33
CA ARG A 8 38.49 5.32 -19.83
C ARG A 8 38.57 5.74 -21.28
N VAL A 9 37.74 5.15 -22.10
CA VAL A 9 37.59 5.52 -23.52
C VAL A 9 36.89 6.86 -23.61
N VAL A 10 37.29 7.69 -24.56
CA VAL A 10 36.67 8.98 -24.85
C VAL A 10 36.17 8.95 -26.30
N ASP A 11 34.92 9.33 -26.48
CA ASP A 11 34.39 9.62 -27.79
C ASP A 11 34.97 10.96 -28.28
N ALA A 12 35.99 10.89 -29.15
CA ALA A 12 36.67 12.09 -29.67
C ALA A 12 35.78 12.92 -30.61
N ASP A 13 34.74 12.32 -31.21
CA ASP A 13 33.83 12.99 -32.13
C ASP A 13 32.85 13.93 -31.39
N ALA A 14 32.62 13.65 -30.11
CA ALA A 14 31.86 14.56 -29.25
C ALA A 14 32.62 15.84 -28.85
N LEU A 15 33.93 15.95 -29.16
CA LEU A 15 34.73 17.12 -28.87
C LEU A 15 34.69 18.12 -30.06
N GLY A 16 34.73 19.43 -29.77
CA GLY A 16 34.88 20.45 -30.80
C GLY A 16 36.20 20.31 -31.52
N ASP A 17 36.31 20.80 -32.75
CA ASP A 17 37.43 20.54 -33.68
C ASP A 17 38.82 20.88 -33.10
N GLU A 18 38.98 22.04 -32.49
CA GLU A 18 40.27 22.40 -31.83
C GLU A 18 40.60 21.48 -30.65
N GLN A 19 39.58 21.10 -29.90
CA GLN A 19 39.74 20.20 -28.74
C GLN A 19 40.09 18.80 -29.19
N ARG A 20 39.50 18.31 -30.28
CA ARG A 20 39.78 17.02 -30.89
C ARG A 20 41.23 16.94 -31.38
N VAL A 21 41.69 17.94 -32.13
CA VAL A 21 43.08 18.01 -32.60
C VAL A 21 44.07 17.96 -31.43
N ARG A 22 43.81 18.75 -30.38
CA ARG A 22 44.66 18.78 -29.19
C ARG A 22 44.63 17.44 -28.44
N PHE A 23 43.45 16.85 -28.26
CA PHE A 23 43.24 15.56 -27.62
C PHE A 23 44.04 14.48 -28.35
N SER A 24 43.88 14.33 -29.67
CA SER A 24 44.54 13.33 -30.49
C SER A 24 46.07 13.47 -30.46
N LYS A 25 46.58 14.71 -30.51
CA LYS A 25 48.03 14.97 -30.40
C LYS A 25 48.60 14.48 -29.07
N PHE A 26 47.95 14.78 -27.94
CA PHE A 26 48.44 14.34 -26.64
C PHE A 26 48.23 12.83 -26.43
N GLN A 27 47.17 12.27 -27.00
CA GLN A 27 46.92 10.80 -26.96
C GLN A 27 48.04 10.04 -27.68
N ALA A 28 48.37 10.47 -28.91
CA ALA A 28 49.47 9.90 -29.68
C ALA A 28 50.82 10.07 -28.98
N ALA A 29 51.10 11.25 -28.42
CA ALA A 29 52.32 11.52 -27.70
C ALA A 29 52.49 10.64 -26.43
N ILE A 30 51.44 10.43 -25.70
CA ILE A 30 51.47 9.58 -24.50
C ILE A 30 51.57 8.09 -24.88
N ALA A 31 50.87 7.64 -25.90
CA ALA A 31 50.95 6.28 -26.39
C ALA A 31 52.40 5.95 -26.88
N ALA A 32 52.99 6.84 -27.67
CA ALA A 32 54.39 6.70 -28.10
C ALA A 32 55.39 6.78 -26.91
N TYR A 33 55.13 7.61 -25.94
CA TYR A 33 55.96 7.70 -24.72
C TYR A 33 55.93 6.44 -23.86
N LEU A 34 54.76 5.82 -23.71
CA LEU A 34 54.62 4.57 -22.97
C LEU A 34 55.31 3.38 -23.66
N GLN A 35 55.45 3.44 -24.99
CA GLN A 35 56.16 2.43 -25.76
C GLN A 35 57.68 2.61 -25.78
N THR A 36 58.14 3.85 -25.95
CA THR A 36 59.55 4.16 -26.21
C THR A 36 60.33 4.75 -25.06
N GLY A 37 59.67 5.38 -24.07
CA GLY A 37 60.29 6.09 -22.95
C GLY A 37 61.00 7.37 -23.35
N LYS A 38 61.03 7.75 -24.65
CA LYS A 38 61.86 8.84 -25.19
C LYS A 38 61.08 10.14 -25.38
N SER A 39 60.79 10.86 -24.29
CA SER A 39 59.97 12.11 -24.33
C SER A 39 60.62 13.22 -25.20
N ALA A 40 61.92 13.29 -25.37
CA ALA A 40 62.60 14.32 -26.14
C ALA A 40 62.37 14.15 -27.66
N ALA A 41 62.41 12.93 -28.18
CA ALA A 41 62.17 12.62 -29.57
C ALA A 41 60.71 12.92 -29.97
N ILE A 42 59.74 12.47 -29.13
CA ILE A 42 58.34 12.69 -29.35
C ILE A 42 57.98 14.18 -29.26
N SER A 43 58.62 14.91 -28.38
CA SER A 43 58.45 16.36 -28.24
C SER A 43 58.82 17.10 -29.54
N LYS A 44 59.93 16.69 -30.19
CA LYS A 44 60.39 17.26 -31.46
C LYS A 44 59.49 16.87 -32.63
N GLU A 45 59.04 15.64 -32.67
CA GLU A 45 58.19 15.07 -33.74
C GLU A 45 56.80 15.67 -33.76
N LEU A 46 56.14 15.72 -32.58
CA LEU A 46 54.74 16.19 -32.48
C LEU A 46 54.58 17.67 -32.16
N GLY A 47 55.71 18.41 -31.98
CA GLY A 47 55.68 19.83 -31.66
C GLY A 47 55.08 20.14 -30.30
N LEU A 48 55.18 19.20 -29.32
CA LEU A 48 54.63 19.38 -27.99
C LEU A 48 55.74 19.60 -26.96
N PRO A 49 55.52 20.47 -25.96
CA PRO A 49 56.52 20.66 -24.91
C PRO A 49 56.69 19.40 -24.06
N ARG A 50 57.96 18.96 -23.84
CA ARG A 50 58.31 17.77 -23.06
C ARG A 50 57.61 17.72 -21.70
N ASN A 51 57.64 18.83 -20.96
CA ASN A 51 56.96 18.94 -19.66
C ASN A 51 55.42 18.85 -19.80
N GLY A 52 54.89 19.22 -20.98
CA GLY A 52 53.47 19.07 -21.31
C GLY A 52 53.03 17.60 -21.40
N ILE A 53 53.83 16.77 -22.07
CA ILE A 53 53.55 15.33 -22.24
C ILE A 53 53.55 14.64 -20.86
N ILE A 54 54.57 14.86 -20.04
CA ILE A 54 54.68 14.28 -18.69
C ILE A 54 53.54 14.76 -17.78
N ARG A 55 53.22 16.06 -17.85
CA ARG A 55 52.11 16.62 -17.07
C ARG A 55 50.75 15.98 -17.47
N GLN A 56 50.50 15.77 -18.74
CA GLN A 56 49.25 15.11 -19.19
C GLN A 56 49.23 13.63 -18.82
N LEU A 57 50.37 12.94 -18.92
CA LEU A 57 50.47 11.56 -18.45
C LEU A 57 50.16 11.43 -16.94
N ASN A 58 50.72 12.32 -16.12
CA ASN A 58 50.43 12.32 -14.68
C ASN A 58 48.94 12.58 -14.39
N ARG A 59 48.26 13.37 -15.22
CA ARG A 59 46.82 13.53 -15.13
C ARG A 59 46.05 12.24 -15.52
N CYS A 60 46.53 11.55 -16.54
CA CYS A 60 45.92 10.29 -16.98
C CYS A 60 46.01 9.19 -15.91
N VAL A 61 47.10 9.08 -15.19
CA VAL A 61 47.28 8.08 -14.12
C VAL A 61 46.67 8.49 -12.78
N THR A 62 46.20 9.73 -12.64
CA THR A 62 45.47 10.17 -11.42
C THR A 62 44.20 9.34 -11.28
N LEU A 63 43.94 8.87 -10.05
CA LEU A 63 42.73 8.09 -9.76
C LEU A 63 41.51 9.01 -9.60
N ALA A 64 40.41 8.62 -10.20
CA ALA A 64 39.10 9.23 -10.03
C ALA A 64 38.42 8.70 -8.76
N ALA A 65 37.25 9.25 -8.42
CA ALA A 65 36.50 8.88 -7.21
C ALA A 65 36.07 7.40 -7.14
N ASP A 66 35.98 6.72 -8.28
CA ASP A 66 35.68 5.30 -8.40
C ASP A 66 36.92 4.38 -8.27
N GLY A 67 38.07 4.94 -7.94
CA GLY A 67 39.33 4.21 -7.80
C GLY A 67 40.00 3.82 -9.13
N LYS A 68 39.44 4.18 -10.27
CA LYS A 68 40.03 3.92 -11.60
C LYS A 68 40.80 5.16 -12.07
N PRO A 69 41.88 4.98 -12.88
CA PRO A 69 42.59 6.13 -13.46
C PRO A 69 41.67 6.90 -14.41
N TYR A 70 41.86 8.23 -14.46
CA TYR A 70 41.16 9.07 -15.43
C TYR A 70 41.42 8.65 -16.88
N GLY A 71 42.59 8.07 -17.16
CA GLY A 71 42.95 7.58 -18.48
C GLY A 71 42.87 8.68 -19.54
N TRP A 72 42.43 8.33 -20.74
CA TRP A 72 42.29 9.27 -21.85
C TRP A 72 41.34 10.43 -21.54
N ALA A 73 40.36 10.25 -20.64
CA ALA A 73 39.47 11.33 -20.24
C ALA A 73 40.20 12.53 -19.63
N ALA A 74 41.37 12.32 -19.01
CA ALA A 74 42.18 13.41 -18.47
C ALA A 74 42.70 14.40 -19.52
N LEU A 75 42.71 14.00 -20.80
CA LEU A 75 43.15 14.82 -21.92
C LEU A 75 42.07 15.78 -22.40
N ILE A 76 40.82 15.60 -22.02
CA ILE A 76 39.73 16.52 -22.34
C ILE A 76 40.06 17.90 -21.78
N PRO A 77 40.08 18.95 -22.65
CA PRO A 77 40.38 20.30 -22.21
C PRO A 77 39.44 20.77 -21.10
N LYS A 78 39.97 21.47 -20.12
CA LYS A 78 39.27 22.01 -18.94
C LYS A 78 38.77 20.94 -17.94
N LEU A 79 38.84 19.64 -18.21
CA LEU A 79 38.58 18.60 -17.21
C LEU A 79 39.61 18.69 -16.07
N ARG A 80 39.17 18.77 -14.84
CA ARG A 80 40.02 18.78 -13.67
C ARG A 80 40.15 17.35 -13.11
N THR A 81 41.39 16.84 -13.06
CA THR A 81 41.71 15.50 -12.52
C THR A 81 42.14 15.52 -11.04
N GLY A 82 42.24 16.69 -10.43
CA GLY A 82 42.50 16.85 -9.02
C GLY A 82 41.84 18.11 -8.45
N GLY A 83 41.56 18.08 -7.15
CA GLY A 83 41.05 19.26 -6.44
C GLY A 83 42.07 20.39 -6.45
N TYR A 84 41.58 21.63 -6.43
CA TYR A 84 42.45 22.79 -6.27
C TYR A 84 43.11 22.75 -4.87
N GLU A 85 44.43 22.69 -4.80
CA GLU A 85 45.20 22.84 -3.57
C GLU A 85 45.74 24.26 -3.44
N ARG A 86 45.33 24.92 -2.37
CA ARG A 86 45.81 26.26 -2.08
C ARG A 86 47.22 26.19 -1.48
N LYS A 87 48.17 26.83 -2.15
CA LYS A 87 49.57 27.01 -1.64
C LYS A 87 49.79 28.32 -0.89
N ALA A 88 48.90 29.31 -1.10
CA ALA A 88 49.01 30.61 -0.45
C ALA A 88 48.50 30.55 1.01
N GLN A 89 49.06 31.36 1.88
CA GLN A 89 48.62 31.52 3.26
C GLN A 89 47.15 31.95 3.38
N LEU A 90 46.53 31.68 4.53
CA LEU A 90 45.15 32.10 4.79
C LEU A 90 45.08 33.65 4.79
N PRO A 91 44.00 34.24 4.23
CA PRO A 91 43.85 35.69 4.18
C PRO A 91 43.79 36.32 5.58
N SER A 92 44.62 37.30 5.88
CA SER A 92 44.58 38.10 7.10
C SER A 92 44.16 39.54 6.81
N GLY A 93 43.56 40.21 7.79
CA GLY A 93 43.06 41.57 7.67
C GLY A 93 41.74 41.72 6.84
N ARG A 94 41.18 42.93 6.82
CA ARG A 94 40.00 43.29 6.02
C ARG A 94 40.38 43.49 4.55
N GLN A 95 40.46 42.43 3.76
CA GLN A 95 40.64 42.56 2.31
C GLN A 95 39.31 42.89 1.60
N ARG A 96 39.29 44.01 0.88
CA ARG A 96 38.12 44.50 0.13
C ARG A 96 37.88 43.83 -1.24
N SER A 97 38.84 43.09 -1.80
CA SER A 97 38.77 42.50 -3.15
C SER A 97 38.71 40.97 -3.13
N GLY A 98 37.80 40.39 -3.96
CA GLY A 98 37.31 39.00 -3.89
C GLY A 98 38.22 37.90 -4.45
N GLY A 99 39.43 38.16 -4.95
CA GLY A 99 40.18 37.23 -5.79
C GLY A 99 40.96 36.10 -5.09
N ALA A 100 41.30 36.24 -3.82
CA ALA A 100 42.34 35.39 -3.17
C ALA A 100 41.81 34.33 -2.20
N ARG A 101 40.54 33.93 -2.25
CA ARG A 101 39.92 33.04 -1.24
C ARG A 101 39.64 31.60 -1.73
N ALA A 102 40.01 31.27 -2.97
CA ALA A 102 39.83 29.90 -3.49
C ALA A 102 40.61 28.89 -2.60
N GLY A 103 39.95 27.82 -2.18
CA GLY A 103 40.52 26.76 -1.35
C GLY A 103 40.84 27.15 0.12
N ALA A 104 40.67 28.43 0.50
CA ALA A 104 41.01 28.89 1.85
C ALA A 104 40.20 28.17 2.95
N PHE A 105 38.93 27.91 2.74
CA PHE A 105 38.07 27.24 3.72
C PHE A 105 38.49 25.79 3.95
N ARG A 106 38.90 25.09 2.91
CA ARG A 106 39.42 23.72 3.02
C ARG A 106 40.68 23.66 3.85
N VAL A 107 41.64 24.57 3.57
CA VAL A 107 42.87 24.69 4.36
C VAL A 107 42.55 25.06 5.82
N PHE A 108 41.64 26.00 6.04
CA PHE A 108 41.20 26.38 7.38
C PHE A 108 40.64 25.17 8.17
N MET A 109 39.76 24.37 7.59
CA MET A 109 39.19 23.18 8.23
C MET A 109 40.25 22.09 8.47
N THR A 110 41.27 22.00 7.62
CA THR A 110 42.39 21.05 7.80
C THR A 110 43.30 21.49 8.96
N LEU A 111 43.54 22.79 9.12
CA LEU A 111 44.35 23.34 10.20
C LEU A 111 43.61 23.36 11.55
N ASN A 112 42.29 23.27 11.55
CA ASN A 112 41.46 23.28 12.76
C ASN A 112 40.58 22.02 12.83
N PRO A 113 41.17 20.85 13.08
CA PRO A 113 40.46 19.58 13.04
C PRO A 113 39.35 19.47 14.10
N GLU A 114 39.50 20.12 15.25
CA GLU A 114 38.48 20.14 16.30
C GLU A 114 37.21 20.87 15.86
N ILE A 115 37.37 22.06 15.23
CA ILE A 115 36.23 22.81 14.68
C ILE A 115 35.57 21.98 13.58
N LYS A 116 36.37 21.36 12.72
CA LYS A 116 35.86 20.47 11.67
C LYS A 116 35.01 19.34 12.25
N GLN A 117 35.51 18.64 13.26
CA GLN A 117 34.83 17.52 13.89
C GLN A 117 33.51 17.96 14.58
N LYS A 118 33.54 19.08 15.34
CA LYS A 118 32.33 19.64 15.97
C LYS A 118 31.25 19.96 14.92
N ILE A 119 31.63 20.55 13.79
CA ILE A 119 30.71 20.91 12.70
C ILE A 119 30.20 19.66 11.96
N ASP A 120 31.06 18.68 11.67
CA ASP A 120 30.67 17.42 11.05
C ASP A 120 29.68 16.67 11.93
N ASN A 121 29.91 16.61 13.25
CA ASN A 121 29.01 16.02 14.22
C ASN A 121 27.65 16.74 14.26
N LEU A 122 27.64 18.06 14.15
CA LEU A 122 26.39 18.85 14.11
C LEU A 122 25.63 18.61 12.79
N ILE A 123 26.33 18.60 11.65
CA ILE A 123 25.73 18.36 10.34
C ILE A 123 25.06 16.97 10.26
N LEU A 124 25.77 15.95 10.75
CA LEU A 124 25.37 14.56 10.70
C LEU A 124 24.61 14.09 11.94
N LYS A 125 24.33 14.99 12.88
CA LYS A 125 23.64 14.70 14.16
C LYS A 125 24.26 13.51 14.91
N ARG A 126 25.58 13.40 14.89
CA ARG A 126 26.29 12.36 15.62
C ARG A 126 26.13 12.55 17.11
N ALA A 127 25.89 11.46 17.83
CA ALA A 127 25.74 11.51 19.27
C ALA A 127 27.04 12.05 19.94
N ALA A 128 26.88 13.06 20.79
CA ALA A 128 27.94 13.58 21.63
C ALA A 128 27.37 13.80 23.04
N ALA A 129 28.22 13.61 24.06
CA ALA A 129 27.78 13.76 25.45
C ALA A 129 27.26 15.19 25.70
N GLY A 130 26.05 15.30 26.25
CA GLY A 130 25.43 16.59 26.57
C GLY A 130 24.85 17.37 25.39
N VAL A 131 24.86 16.81 24.17
CA VAL A 131 24.32 17.49 22.98
C VAL A 131 22.98 16.87 22.59
N VAL A 132 21.94 17.71 22.59
CA VAL A 132 20.62 17.38 22.04
C VAL A 132 20.50 18.06 20.68
N HIS A 133 20.30 17.25 19.62
CA HIS A 133 20.17 17.79 18.28
C HIS A 133 18.72 18.24 17.99
N GLU A 134 18.60 19.39 17.35
CA GLU A 134 17.30 19.87 16.84
C GLU A 134 16.70 18.88 15.83
N ALA A 135 15.39 18.74 15.82
CA ALA A 135 14.69 17.91 14.84
C ALA A 135 15.02 18.34 13.40
N ARG A 136 15.15 19.64 13.16
CA ARG A 136 15.53 20.22 11.87
C ARG A 136 16.56 21.32 12.05
N ILE A 137 17.82 21.05 11.69
CA ILE A 137 18.92 22.02 11.82
C ILE A 137 18.97 22.91 10.59
N ALA A 138 18.76 24.21 10.77
CA ALA A 138 18.90 25.19 9.70
C ALA A 138 20.38 25.59 9.50
N ILE A 139 20.75 25.92 8.24
CA ILE A 139 22.10 26.40 7.91
C ILE A 139 22.49 27.63 8.75
N LYS A 140 21.52 28.49 9.09
CA LYS A 140 21.75 29.64 9.98
C LYS A 140 22.29 29.22 11.35
N ASN A 141 21.74 28.14 11.91
CA ASN A 141 22.16 27.64 13.23
C ASN A 141 23.52 26.96 13.17
N ILE A 142 23.82 26.22 12.08
CA ILE A 142 25.15 25.65 11.84
C ILE A 142 26.19 26.76 11.72
N HIS A 143 25.86 27.85 11.02
CA HIS A 143 26.76 29.00 10.90
C HIS A 143 26.99 29.71 12.24
N ALA A 144 25.94 29.88 13.05
CA ALA A 144 26.09 30.47 14.39
C ALA A 144 26.98 29.60 15.28
N ALA A 145 26.79 28.29 15.29
CA ALA A 145 27.65 27.35 16.01
C ALA A 145 29.10 27.39 15.49
N PHE A 146 29.29 27.47 14.17
CA PHE A 146 30.61 27.59 13.56
C PHE A 146 31.35 28.88 14.02
N VAL A 147 30.64 30.00 14.08
CA VAL A 147 31.22 31.26 14.57
C VAL A 147 31.62 31.13 16.04
N SER A 148 30.74 30.54 16.88
CA SER A 148 31.06 30.28 18.29
C SER A 148 32.30 29.40 18.45
N TYR A 149 32.39 28.29 17.70
CA TYR A 149 33.57 27.40 17.76
C TYR A 149 34.86 28.08 17.27
N CYS A 150 34.76 29.00 16.30
CA CYS A 150 35.91 29.80 15.89
C CYS A 150 36.36 30.77 17.00
N GLU A 151 35.41 31.42 17.66
CA GLU A 151 35.69 32.35 18.77
C GLU A 151 36.26 31.62 19.99
N GLU A 152 35.74 30.45 20.35
CA GLU A 152 36.27 29.56 21.39
C GLU A 152 37.71 29.11 21.09
N ALA A 153 38.05 28.90 19.83
CA ALA A 153 39.41 28.57 19.38
C ALA A 153 40.35 29.78 19.27
N GLY A 154 39.91 30.97 19.72
CA GLY A 154 40.73 32.18 19.71
C GLY A 154 40.85 32.86 18.34
N ILE A 155 40.00 32.50 17.35
CA ILE A 155 40.03 33.10 16.02
C ILE A 155 39.32 34.44 16.07
N THR A 156 40.05 35.51 15.83
CA THR A 156 39.53 36.88 15.90
C THR A 156 38.85 37.33 14.60
N GLY A 157 38.05 38.39 14.67
CA GLY A 157 37.37 38.98 13.50
C GLY A 157 38.30 39.45 12.37
N ASN A 158 39.61 39.59 12.61
CA ASN A 158 40.63 39.94 11.61
C ASN A 158 41.23 38.72 10.90
N GLN A 159 40.93 37.51 11.35
CA GLN A 159 41.41 36.25 10.80
C GLN A 159 40.34 35.57 9.94
N TYR A 160 40.80 34.81 8.93
CA TYR A 160 39.91 34.01 8.11
C TYR A 160 39.36 32.84 8.93
N PRO A 161 38.06 32.52 8.84
CA PRO A 161 37.04 33.02 7.92
C PRO A 161 36.23 34.22 8.43
N LEU A 162 36.40 34.64 9.68
CA LEU A 162 35.58 35.68 10.32
C LEU A 162 35.80 37.08 9.72
N ASN A 163 36.94 37.32 9.09
CA ASN A 163 37.28 38.57 8.37
C ASN A 163 36.55 38.75 7.04
N SER A 164 35.72 37.75 6.62
CA SER A 164 34.93 37.87 5.42
C SER A 164 33.60 38.63 5.66
N LYS A 165 33.04 39.31 4.63
CA LYS A 165 31.79 40.06 4.74
C LYS A 165 30.62 39.22 5.33
N SER A 166 30.62 37.92 5.09
CA SER A 166 29.59 36.97 5.58
C SER A 166 30.08 36.14 6.78
N ARG A 167 31.21 36.48 7.43
CA ARG A 167 31.80 35.70 8.52
C ARG A 167 31.86 34.20 8.23
N GLY A 168 32.23 33.84 6.99
CA GLY A 168 32.32 32.44 6.55
C GLY A 168 31.03 31.76 6.15
N ARG A 169 29.85 32.41 6.20
CA ARG A 169 28.54 31.78 5.94
C ARG A 169 28.45 31.03 4.59
N ARG A 170 28.90 31.68 3.50
CA ARG A 170 28.90 31.04 2.18
C ARG A 170 29.84 29.84 2.09
N SER A 171 30.92 29.85 2.85
CA SER A 171 31.87 28.74 2.88
C SER A 171 31.33 27.57 3.68
N ILE A 172 30.69 27.84 4.84
CA ILE A 172 30.06 26.80 5.65
C ILE A 172 28.87 26.17 4.90
N GLU A 173 28.07 26.96 4.17
CA GLU A 173 26.97 26.46 3.37
C GLU A 173 27.42 25.47 2.30
N ARG A 174 28.50 25.77 1.56
CA ARG A 174 29.09 24.81 0.62
C ARG A 174 29.66 23.60 1.33
N TYR A 175 30.34 23.80 2.44
CA TYR A 175 30.88 22.70 3.22
C TYR A 175 29.81 21.76 3.76
N VAL A 176 28.68 22.28 4.24
CA VAL A 176 27.51 21.47 4.64
C VAL A 176 27.03 20.62 3.48
N ASN A 177 26.88 21.19 2.28
CA ASN A 177 26.48 20.45 1.11
C ASN A 177 27.51 19.36 0.72
N ASP A 178 28.81 19.68 0.78
CA ASP A 178 29.88 18.71 0.49
C ASP A 178 29.84 17.53 1.48
N VAL A 179 29.66 17.80 2.79
CA VAL A 179 29.53 16.77 3.82
C VAL A 179 28.27 15.91 3.61
N LEU A 180 27.12 16.54 3.30
CA LEU A 180 25.88 15.84 3.04
C LEU A 180 25.97 14.91 1.81
N LEU A 181 26.72 15.32 0.78
CA LEU A 181 26.94 14.51 -0.41
C LEU A 181 27.94 13.38 -0.17
N SER A 182 29.04 13.67 0.56
CA SER A 182 30.09 12.68 0.84
C SER A 182 29.66 11.60 1.84
N ALA A 183 28.76 11.92 2.75
CA ALA A 183 28.20 11.01 3.75
C ALA A 183 26.67 10.86 3.56
N SER A 184 26.23 10.66 2.31
CA SER A 184 24.82 10.74 1.92
C SER A 184 23.89 9.79 2.70
N GLU A 185 24.34 8.58 3.00
CA GLU A 185 23.53 7.60 3.76
C GLU A 185 23.34 8.03 5.23
N GLU A 186 24.46 8.42 5.89
CA GLU A 186 24.41 8.91 7.28
C GLU A 186 23.61 10.22 7.37
N ALA A 187 23.83 11.12 6.42
CA ALA A 187 23.13 12.40 6.32
C ALA A 187 21.62 12.21 6.11
N CYS A 188 21.21 11.28 5.23
CA CYS A 188 19.83 10.96 5.00
C CYS A 188 19.16 10.43 6.28
N ARG A 189 19.80 9.48 6.95
CA ARG A 189 19.31 8.90 8.20
C ARG A 189 19.17 9.95 9.30
N ALA A 190 20.18 10.81 9.46
CA ALA A 190 20.21 11.84 10.50
C ALA A 190 19.18 12.95 10.28
N ARG A 191 18.93 13.35 9.02
CA ARG A 191 18.08 14.50 8.68
C ARG A 191 16.64 14.16 8.36
N PHE A 192 16.40 12.99 7.75
CA PHE A 192 15.09 12.58 7.25
C PHE A 192 14.56 11.33 7.93
N GLY A 193 15.36 10.70 8.79
CA GLY A 193 14.97 9.53 9.57
C GLY A 193 15.22 8.19 8.86
N ALA A 194 14.89 7.11 9.59
CA ALA A 194 15.17 5.75 9.15
C ALA A 194 14.39 5.38 7.87
N VAL A 195 13.15 5.85 7.74
CA VAL A 195 12.31 5.57 6.56
C VAL A 195 12.94 6.14 5.28
N ALA A 196 13.35 7.42 5.31
CA ALA A 196 14.01 8.04 4.16
C ALA A 196 15.35 7.37 3.82
N HIS A 197 16.11 6.93 4.84
CA HIS A 197 17.34 6.18 4.63
C HIS A 197 17.08 4.82 3.98
N LEU A 198 16.00 4.13 4.33
CA LEU A 198 15.60 2.88 3.69
C LEU A 198 15.28 3.09 2.20
N HIS A 199 14.66 4.21 1.83
CA HIS A 199 14.43 4.56 0.41
C HIS A 199 15.70 4.68 -0.42
N MET A 200 16.82 5.07 0.18
CA MET A 200 18.11 5.12 -0.54
C MET A 200 18.62 3.74 -0.97
N ASN A 201 18.08 2.67 -0.39
CA ASN A 201 18.42 1.30 -0.75
C ASN A 201 17.56 0.73 -1.89
N VAL A 202 16.57 1.48 -2.38
CA VAL A 202 15.76 1.08 -3.54
C VAL A 202 16.66 0.85 -4.75
N GLY A 203 16.50 -0.30 -5.38
CA GLY A 203 17.33 -0.73 -6.51
C GLY A 203 18.72 -1.28 -6.14
N ARG A 204 19.06 -1.37 -4.84
CA ARG A 204 20.28 -2.00 -4.35
C ARG A 204 19.98 -3.37 -3.74
N GLY A 205 20.86 -4.33 -3.95
CA GLY A 205 20.75 -5.66 -3.37
C GLY A 205 20.07 -6.67 -4.27
N ARG A 206 19.74 -7.83 -3.70
CA ARG A 206 19.07 -8.92 -4.41
C ARG A 206 17.56 -8.75 -4.29
N GLN A 207 16.84 -9.06 -5.37
CA GLN A 207 15.39 -9.10 -5.36
C GLN A 207 14.91 -10.18 -4.39
N SER A 208 14.17 -9.79 -3.36
CA SER A 208 13.65 -10.71 -2.34
C SER A 208 12.16 -11.06 -2.54
N CYS A 209 11.49 -10.37 -3.49
CA CYS A 209 10.10 -10.64 -3.80
C CYS A 209 9.96 -11.71 -4.87
N PRO A 210 8.98 -12.61 -4.76
CA PRO A 210 8.68 -13.54 -5.84
C PRO A 210 8.27 -12.75 -7.08
N MET A 211 8.79 -13.17 -8.25
CA MET A 211 8.40 -12.59 -9.54
C MET A 211 7.15 -13.31 -10.06
N ALA A 212 6.22 -12.56 -10.61
CA ALA A 212 5.08 -13.08 -11.33
C ALA A 212 5.44 -13.22 -12.81
N TYR A 213 5.55 -14.43 -13.31
CA TYR A 213 5.81 -14.73 -14.73
C TYR A 213 4.51 -14.91 -15.50
N ALA A 214 3.45 -15.33 -14.83
CA ALA A 214 2.11 -15.50 -15.38
C ALA A 214 1.06 -14.98 -14.40
N PRO A 215 -0.19 -14.73 -14.87
CA PRO A 215 -1.30 -14.44 -13.96
C PRO A 215 -1.51 -15.56 -12.94
N TYR A 216 -1.94 -15.22 -11.74
CA TYR A 216 -2.12 -16.13 -10.58
C TYR A 216 -0.82 -16.69 -9.97
N ASP A 217 0.36 -16.29 -10.43
CA ASP A 217 1.60 -16.61 -9.72
C ASP A 217 1.69 -15.90 -8.39
N VAL A 218 1.54 -14.58 -8.41
CA VAL A 218 1.67 -13.72 -7.23
C VAL A 218 0.52 -12.73 -7.18
N VAL A 219 -0.14 -12.65 -6.02
CA VAL A 219 -1.13 -11.60 -5.75
C VAL A 219 -0.70 -10.72 -4.59
N GLY A 220 -1.06 -9.43 -4.66
CA GLY A 220 -0.93 -8.48 -3.57
C GLY A 220 -2.27 -8.25 -2.88
N ILE A 221 -2.25 -8.19 -1.54
CA ILE A 221 -3.40 -7.81 -0.72
C ILE A 221 -2.97 -6.72 0.24
N ASP A 222 -3.63 -5.56 0.18
CA ASP A 222 -3.34 -4.42 1.07
C ASP A 222 -4.62 -3.63 1.36
N PRO A 223 -4.96 -3.42 2.64
CA PRO A 223 -6.07 -2.57 3.01
C PRO A 223 -5.81 -1.10 2.67
N HIS A 224 -6.71 -0.49 1.91
CA HIS A 224 -6.64 0.93 1.55
C HIS A 224 -7.86 1.70 2.09
N LYS A 225 -7.62 2.84 2.72
CA LYS A 225 -8.68 3.69 3.27
C LYS A 225 -9.09 4.74 2.24
N LEU A 226 -10.32 4.64 1.74
CA LEU A 226 -10.82 5.51 0.67
C LEU A 226 -10.80 6.99 1.05
N ASP A 227 -10.42 7.84 0.09
CA ASP A 227 -10.32 9.29 0.28
C ASP A 227 -11.67 10.01 0.08
N CYS A 228 -12.74 9.41 0.56
CA CYS A 228 -14.08 10.02 0.53
C CYS A 228 -14.88 9.72 1.80
N ILE A 229 -15.80 10.61 2.11
CA ILE A 229 -16.72 10.49 3.25
C ILE A 229 -18.10 10.08 2.74
N GLY A 230 -18.67 9.05 3.37
CA GLY A 230 -20.05 8.62 3.17
C GLY A 230 -20.96 9.06 4.30
N THR A 231 -22.26 8.92 4.07
CA THR A 231 -23.32 9.24 5.03
C THR A 231 -24.26 8.05 5.22
N VAL A 232 -25.00 8.12 6.32
CA VAL A 232 -26.15 7.24 6.57
C VAL A 232 -27.36 8.09 6.91
N ARG A 233 -28.51 7.70 6.41
CA ARG A 233 -29.81 8.31 6.74
C ARG A 233 -30.40 7.60 7.94
N ILE A 234 -30.70 8.37 8.99
CA ILE A 234 -31.38 7.89 10.19
C ILE A 234 -32.66 8.70 10.39
N THR A 235 -33.65 8.11 11.03
CA THR A 235 -34.89 8.81 11.40
C THR A 235 -34.85 9.09 12.90
N GLY A 236 -34.89 10.35 13.27
CA GLY A 236 -34.94 10.78 14.66
C GLY A 236 -36.25 11.46 14.99
N PRO A 237 -36.44 11.93 16.24
CA PRO A 237 -37.66 12.63 16.68
C PRO A 237 -37.95 13.90 15.86
N LYS A 238 -36.95 14.53 15.26
CA LYS A 238 -37.04 15.73 14.42
C LYS A 238 -37.15 15.40 12.91
N GLY A 239 -37.38 14.14 12.56
CA GLY A 239 -37.44 13.68 11.18
C GLY A 239 -36.15 13.03 10.68
N PRO A 240 -36.07 12.74 9.38
CA PRO A 240 -34.90 12.11 8.78
C PRO A 240 -33.71 13.06 8.75
N GLN A 241 -32.54 12.58 9.19
CA GLN A 241 -31.30 13.32 9.12
C GLN A 241 -30.18 12.44 8.54
N ARG A 242 -29.16 13.07 7.94
CA ARG A 242 -27.96 12.40 7.46
C ARG A 242 -26.80 12.61 8.41
N VAL A 243 -26.08 11.54 8.68
CA VAL A 243 -24.92 11.55 9.58
C VAL A 243 -23.73 10.98 8.82
N ALA A 244 -22.59 11.67 8.90
CA ALA A 244 -21.35 11.19 8.25
C ALA A 244 -20.79 9.98 8.99
N ILE A 245 -20.36 8.98 8.22
CA ILE A 245 -19.67 7.79 8.72
C ILE A 245 -18.16 7.91 8.52
N GLU A 246 -17.39 7.07 9.21
CA GLU A 246 -15.96 6.96 8.97
C GLU A 246 -15.69 6.48 7.54
N ARG A 247 -14.52 6.85 7.02
CA ARG A 247 -14.08 6.44 5.68
C ARG A 247 -14.08 4.92 5.57
N LEU A 248 -14.57 4.43 4.45
CA LEU A 248 -14.58 2.99 4.16
C LEU A 248 -13.16 2.50 3.86
N TRP A 249 -12.93 1.23 4.14
CA TRP A 249 -11.75 0.50 3.69
C TRP A 249 -12.11 -0.35 2.49
N ILE A 250 -11.23 -0.41 1.52
CA ILE A 250 -11.25 -1.39 0.45
C ILE A 250 -10.04 -2.31 0.60
N VAL A 251 -10.27 -3.60 0.44
CA VAL A 251 -9.20 -4.60 0.45
C VAL A 251 -9.30 -5.38 -0.85
N PRO A 252 -8.51 -5.06 -1.86
CA PRO A 252 -8.47 -5.80 -3.11
C PRO A 252 -7.47 -6.95 -3.05
N VAL A 253 -7.70 -7.95 -3.89
CA VAL A 253 -6.72 -8.94 -4.33
C VAL A 253 -6.29 -8.55 -5.74
N VAL A 254 -5.06 -8.11 -5.89
CA VAL A 254 -4.50 -7.66 -7.18
C VAL A 254 -3.50 -8.68 -7.68
N ASP A 255 -3.70 -9.18 -8.88
CA ASP A 255 -2.73 -10.02 -9.56
C ASP A 255 -1.51 -9.20 -10.03
N ASP A 256 -0.31 -9.63 -9.65
CA ASP A 256 0.89 -8.83 -9.92
C ASP A 256 1.31 -8.84 -11.39
N HIS A 257 0.96 -9.87 -12.15
CA HIS A 257 1.28 -9.97 -13.58
C HIS A 257 0.29 -9.18 -14.44
N SER A 258 -1.00 -9.52 -14.36
CA SER A 258 -2.05 -8.91 -15.20
C SER A 258 -2.54 -7.56 -14.68
N ARG A 259 -2.19 -7.17 -13.45
CA ARG A 259 -2.73 -6.01 -12.74
C ARG A 259 -4.24 -6.07 -12.51
N ALA A 260 -4.86 -7.21 -12.76
CA ALA A 260 -6.28 -7.39 -12.55
C ALA A 260 -6.63 -7.41 -11.07
N ILE A 261 -7.71 -6.75 -10.70
CA ILE A 261 -8.34 -6.93 -9.40
C ILE A 261 -9.19 -8.17 -9.49
N LEU A 262 -8.74 -9.26 -8.83
CA LEU A 262 -9.42 -10.56 -8.86
C LEU A 262 -10.69 -10.56 -8.02
N GLY A 263 -10.67 -9.81 -6.93
CA GLY A 263 -11.76 -9.66 -5.98
C GLY A 263 -11.47 -8.57 -4.97
N TYR A 264 -12.47 -8.18 -4.20
CA TYR A 264 -12.32 -7.16 -3.17
C TYR A 264 -13.34 -7.36 -2.04
N SER A 265 -13.07 -6.71 -0.91
CA SER A 265 -14.03 -6.54 0.17
C SER A 265 -14.06 -5.11 0.67
N VAL A 266 -15.16 -4.70 1.31
CA VAL A 266 -15.31 -3.37 1.89
C VAL A 266 -15.39 -3.48 3.40
N GLY A 267 -14.52 -2.75 4.09
CA GLY A 267 -14.51 -2.64 5.54
C GLY A 267 -15.20 -1.35 6.01
N ILE A 268 -16.30 -1.50 6.77
CA ILE A 268 -17.04 -0.40 7.39
C ILE A 268 -16.59 -0.29 8.84
N ARG A 269 -15.36 0.20 9.06
CA ARG A 269 -14.69 0.22 10.38
C ARG A 269 -13.66 1.34 10.46
N THR A 270 -13.26 1.67 11.68
CA THR A 270 -12.12 2.57 11.93
C THR A 270 -10.81 1.98 11.38
N GLU A 271 -10.63 0.65 11.56
CA GLU A 271 -9.46 -0.11 11.11
C GLU A 271 -9.88 -1.37 10.36
N CYS A 272 -9.06 -1.83 9.43
CA CYS A 272 -9.29 -3.09 8.73
C CYS A 272 -9.22 -4.28 9.70
N SER A 273 -9.93 -5.36 9.40
CA SER A 273 -9.96 -6.58 10.21
C SER A 273 -9.55 -7.82 9.42
N ALA A 274 -9.12 -8.87 10.14
CA ALA A 274 -8.84 -10.18 9.54
C ALA A 274 -10.03 -10.72 8.75
N ALA A 275 -11.24 -10.53 9.24
CA ALA A 275 -12.46 -10.94 8.54
C ALA A 275 -12.65 -10.21 7.20
N THR A 276 -12.25 -8.93 7.10
CA THR A 276 -12.31 -8.17 5.84
C THR A 276 -11.32 -8.75 4.82
N ILE A 277 -10.10 -9.09 5.26
CA ILE A 277 -9.09 -9.72 4.40
C ILE A 277 -9.57 -11.12 3.95
N GLU A 278 -10.17 -11.88 4.83
CA GLU A 278 -10.73 -13.19 4.48
C GLU A 278 -11.85 -13.07 3.45
N GLN A 279 -12.75 -12.09 3.60
CA GLN A 279 -13.80 -11.81 2.64
C GLN A 279 -13.27 -11.38 1.26
N CYS A 280 -12.17 -10.64 1.17
CA CYS A 280 -11.60 -10.30 -0.13
C CYS A 280 -11.03 -11.54 -0.86
N ILE A 281 -10.45 -12.48 -0.13
CA ILE A 281 -9.98 -13.77 -0.68
C ILE A 281 -11.18 -14.58 -1.19
N ILE A 282 -12.25 -14.68 -0.41
CA ILE A 282 -13.49 -15.37 -0.82
C ILE A 282 -14.08 -14.70 -2.05
N SER A 283 -14.13 -13.38 -2.09
CA SER A 283 -14.62 -12.60 -3.23
C SER A 283 -13.83 -12.91 -4.51
N ALA A 284 -12.49 -12.98 -4.42
CA ALA A 284 -11.64 -13.27 -5.58
C ALA A 284 -11.86 -14.65 -6.19
N MET A 285 -12.35 -15.60 -5.40
CA MET A 285 -12.63 -16.99 -5.84
C MET A 285 -14.09 -17.25 -6.16
N SER A 286 -15.00 -16.38 -5.71
CA SER A 286 -16.44 -16.51 -5.95
C SER A 286 -16.83 -15.90 -7.28
N ALA A 287 -17.87 -16.44 -7.93
CA ALA A 287 -18.42 -15.85 -9.14
C ALA A 287 -18.90 -14.42 -8.86
N TRP A 288 -18.29 -13.45 -9.53
CA TRP A 288 -18.73 -12.06 -9.44
C TRP A 288 -20.01 -11.86 -10.25
N GLN A 289 -20.93 -11.09 -9.69
CA GLN A 289 -22.14 -10.64 -10.36
C GLN A 289 -22.22 -9.11 -10.24
N PRO A 290 -22.63 -8.41 -11.30
CA PRO A 290 -22.82 -6.96 -11.24
C PRO A 290 -23.87 -6.61 -10.19
N ARG A 291 -23.62 -5.55 -9.43
CA ARG A 291 -24.57 -5.05 -8.44
C ARG A 291 -25.79 -4.43 -9.11
N ASN A 292 -26.93 -4.50 -8.43
CA ASN A 292 -28.11 -3.71 -8.80
C ASN A 292 -27.87 -2.25 -8.36
N LEU A 293 -27.44 -1.40 -9.31
CA LEU A 293 -27.00 -0.03 -9.04
C LEU A 293 -28.16 0.87 -8.65
N LYS A 294 -28.01 1.60 -7.56
CA LYS A 294 -29.01 2.57 -7.05
C LYS A 294 -28.88 3.95 -7.68
N ILE A 295 -27.71 4.27 -8.28
CA ILE A 295 -27.44 5.57 -8.88
C ILE A 295 -27.97 5.58 -10.32
N PRO A 296 -28.92 6.49 -10.65
CA PRO A 296 -29.37 6.67 -12.02
C PRO A 296 -28.20 6.99 -12.96
N LYS A 297 -28.17 6.36 -14.13
CA LYS A 297 -27.14 6.54 -15.19
C LYS A 297 -25.74 6.04 -14.83
N MET A 298 -25.49 5.46 -13.66
CA MET A 298 -24.26 4.74 -13.41
C MET A 298 -24.34 3.39 -14.12
N VAL A 299 -23.33 3.07 -14.92
CA VAL A 299 -23.29 1.83 -15.70
C VAL A 299 -21.87 1.25 -15.67
N TYR A 300 -21.80 -0.06 -15.81
CA TYR A 300 -20.55 -0.73 -16.09
C TYR A 300 -20.12 -0.48 -17.54
N ALA A 301 -18.84 -0.23 -17.77
CA ALA A 301 -18.31 -0.13 -19.13
C ALA A 301 -18.48 -1.45 -19.88
N PRO A 302 -18.57 -1.43 -21.21
CA PRO A 302 -18.63 -2.66 -22.00
C PRO A 302 -17.47 -3.59 -21.68
N GLY A 303 -17.77 -4.85 -21.37
CA GLY A 303 -16.76 -5.83 -20.99
C GLY A 303 -16.19 -5.71 -19.57
N ALA A 304 -16.65 -4.73 -18.78
CA ALA A 304 -16.22 -4.57 -17.39
C ALA A 304 -16.64 -5.74 -16.49
N GLY A 305 -15.88 -5.97 -15.44
CA GLY A 305 -16.17 -7.01 -14.46
C GLY A 305 -14.93 -7.45 -13.68
N LEU A 306 -15.12 -8.42 -12.81
CA LEU A 306 -14.02 -9.16 -12.20
C LEU A 306 -13.71 -10.42 -13.01
N PRO A 307 -12.49 -10.96 -12.94
CA PRO A 307 -12.09 -12.16 -13.69
C PRO A 307 -13.04 -13.35 -13.50
N SER A 308 -13.48 -13.62 -12.26
CA SER A 308 -14.41 -14.70 -11.95
C SER A 308 -15.83 -14.54 -12.54
N GLY A 309 -16.20 -13.31 -12.91
CA GLY A 309 -17.47 -13.04 -13.61
C GLY A 309 -17.35 -13.07 -15.12
N ARG A 310 -16.13 -12.98 -15.65
CA ARG A 310 -15.84 -12.98 -17.10
C ARG A 310 -15.34 -14.34 -17.59
N PHE A 311 -14.65 -15.08 -16.74
CA PHE A 311 -14.02 -16.36 -17.01
C PHE A 311 -14.49 -17.38 -15.97
N PRO A 312 -15.54 -18.16 -16.24
CA PRO A 312 -16.09 -19.15 -15.31
C PRO A 312 -15.05 -20.18 -14.82
N GLU A 313 -14.04 -20.51 -15.65
CA GLU A 313 -12.94 -21.40 -15.34
C GLU A 313 -12.02 -20.89 -14.22
N LEU A 314 -12.06 -19.60 -13.92
CA LEU A 314 -11.30 -18.98 -12.82
C LEU A 314 -12.05 -19.02 -11.49
N ILE A 315 -13.31 -19.42 -11.46
CA ILE A 315 -14.06 -19.60 -10.22
C ILE A 315 -13.42 -20.71 -9.39
N GLY A 316 -13.18 -20.46 -8.11
CA GLY A 316 -12.55 -21.40 -7.20
C GLY A 316 -11.05 -21.60 -7.42
N ARG A 317 -10.41 -20.77 -8.23
CA ARG A 317 -8.97 -20.85 -8.47
C ARG A 317 -8.20 -19.96 -7.48
N ALA A 318 -7.09 -20.50 -7.01
CA ALA A 318 -6.14 -19.84 -6.12
C ALA A 318 -4.84 -19.54 -6.87
N TRP A 319 -4.02 -18.73 -6.26
CA TRP A 319 -2.70 -18.29 -6.72
C TRP A 319 -1.58 -19.04 -6.00
N ALA A 320 -0.35 -18.96 -6.53
CA ALA A 320 0.80 -19.64 -5.97
C ALA A 320 1.39 -18.92 -4.74
N ALA A 321 1.45 -17.59 -4.76
CA ALA A 321 1.97 -16.79 -3.66
C ALA A 321 1.09 -15.56 -3.39
N MET A 322 1.06 -15.14 -2.12
CA MET A 322 0.33 -13.98 -1.66
C MET A 322 1.27 -13.04 -0.92
N MET A 323 1.31 -11.79 -1.34
CA MET A 323 2.04 -10.70 -0.67
C MET A 323 1.08 -9.90 0.20
N VAL A 324 1.39 -9.78 1.48
CA VAL A 324 0.60 -9.01 2.47
C VAL A 324 1.50 -8.06 3.24
N ASP A 325 0.94 -6.98 3.79
CA ASP A 325 1.73 -6.06 4.61
C ASP A 325 2.04 -6.64 5.99
N ASN A 326 3.21 -6.27 6.51
CA ASN A 326 3.62 -6.57 7.88
C ASN A 326 2.74 -5.89 8.95
N ALA A 327 2.11 -4.75 8.66
CA ALA A 327 1.09 -4.17 9.53
C ALA A 327 -0.10 -5.13 9.73
N ALA A 328 -0.34 -6.02 8.75
CA ALA A 328 -1.29 -7.12 8.86
C ALA A 328 -0.81 -8.29 9.77
N VAL A 329 0.38 -8.20 10.36
CA VAL A 329 0.93 -9.23 11.30
C VAL A 329 0.01 -9.43 12.51
N HIS A 330 -0.74 -8.42 12.94
CA HIS A 330 -1.77 -8.58 13.97
C HIS A 330 -2.92 -9.50 13.52
N TYR A 331 -3.11 -9.68 12.21
CA TYR A 331 -4.05 -10.63 11.61
C TYR A 331 -3.37 -11.97 11.24
N SER A 332 -2.06 -12.08 11.46
CA SER A 332 -1.16 -13.00 10.78
C SER A 332 -1.40 -14.47 11.08
N ARG A 333 -1.66 -14.86 12.32
CA ARG A 333 -1.85 -16.29 12.62
C ARG A 333 -3.10 -16.86 11.96
N ALA A 334 -4.22 -16.17 12.05
CA ALA A 334 -5.47 -16.61 11.44
C ALA A 334 -5.35 -16.64 9.91
N ILE A 335 -4.80 -15.57 9.30
CA ILE A 335 -4.63 -15.49 7.84
C ILE A 335 -3.56 -16.46 7.35
N THR A 336 -2.40 -16.53 8.01
CA THR A 336 -1.30 -17.40 7.59
C THR A 336 -1.68 -18.87 7.68
N GLU A 337 -2.26 -19.30 8.80
CA GLU A 337 -2.67 -20.70 8.94
C GLU A 337 -3.79 -21.06 7.96
N ARG A 338 -4.80 -20.18 7.81
CA ARG A 338 -5.92 -20.43 6.89
C ARG A 338 -5.47 -20.34 5.44
N ALA A 339 -4.71 -19.32 5.04
CA ALA A 339 -4.20 -19.19 3.68
C ALA A 339 -3.26 -20.35 3.32
N ARG A 340 -2.27 -20.65 4.14
CA ARG A 340 -1.34 -21.76 3.86
C ARG A 340 -2.01 -23.11 3.83
N ARG A 341 -2.89 -23.40 4.79
CA ARG A 341 -3.53 -24.72 4.91
C ARG A 341 -4.68 -24.90 3.93
N ARG A 342 -5.44 -23.83 3.65
CA ARG A 342 -6.65 -23.92 2.83
C ARG A 342 -6.43 -23.55 1.38
N LEU A 343 -5.65 -22.49 1.11
CA LEU A 343 -5.33 -22.09 -0.25
C LEU A 343 -4.12 -22.84 -0.81
N GLY A 344 -3.30 -23.42 0.05
CA GLY A 344 -2.04 -24.07 -0.37
C GLY A 344 -1.05 -23.08 -1.00
N CYS A 345 -1.20 -21.75 -0.75
CA CYS A 345 -0.31 -20.73 -1.31
C CYS A 345 0.79 -20.33 -0.32
N ALA A 346 1.93 -19.86 -0.85
CA ALA A 346 2.95 -19.21 -0.06
C ALA A 346 2.47 -17.84 0.41
N VAL A 347 2.87 -17.42 1.63
CA VAL A 347 2.57 -16.08 2.15
C VAL A 347 3.88 -15.35 2.39
N ASN A 348 4.06 -14.21 1.73
CA ASN A 348 5.21 -13.34 1.87
C ASN A 348 4.77 -12.00 2.49
N TYR A 349 5.34 -11.67 3.65
CA TYR A 349 5.02 -10.43 4.37
C TYR A 349 5.86 -9.24 3.92
N GLY A 350 6.92 -9.46 3.15
CA GLY A 350 7.88 -8.42 2.81
C GLY A 350 8.65 -7.87 4.02
N PRO A 351 9.64 -7.03 3.83
CA PRO A 351 10.33 -6.33 4.92
C PRO A 351 9.46 -5.24 5.54
N ILE A 352 9.62 -5.02 6.85
CA ILE A 352 8.85 -4.03 7.62
C ILE A 352 9.17 -2.61 7.12
N GLY A 353 8.14 -1.82 6.81
CA GLY A 353 8.29 -0.42 6.41
C GLY A 353 8.74 -0.20 4.95
N HIS A 354 8.80 -1.25 4.15
CA HIS A 354 9.17 -1.21 2.74
C HIS A 354 7.94 -1.33 1.83
N TRP A 355 7.19 -0.26 1.71
CA TRP A 355 6.01 -0.16 0.82
C TRP A 355 6.37 -0.30 -0.66
N GLU A 356 7.61 0.08 -1.05
CA GLU A 356 8.14 0.01 -2.41
C GLU A 356 8.22 -1.41 -3.01
N HIS A 357 8.02 -2.44 -2.19
CA HIS A 357 8.01 -3.83 -2.67
C HIS A 357 6.69 -4.26 -3.32
N ARG A 358 5.68 -3.39 -3.32
CA ARG A 358 4.36 -3.66 -3.92
C ARG A 358 3.92 -2.57 -4.90
N PRO A 359 4.76 -2.19 -5.88
CA PRO A 359 4.52 -1.04 -6.75
C PRO A 359 3.28 -1.22 -7.64
N ALA A 360 2.94 -2.46 -7.98
CA ALA A 360 1.76 -2.78 -8.76
C ALA A 360 0.48 -2.43 -8.02
N LEU A 361 0.35 -2.93 -6.79
CA LEU A 361 -0.82 -2.72 -5.94
C LEU A 361 -1.01 -1.24 -5.61
N GLU A 362 0.07 -0.52 -5.26
CA GLU A 362 0.00 0.91 -4.98
C GLU A 362 -0.42 1.73 -6.20
N ARG A 363 0.08 1.36 -7.39
CA ARG A 363 -0.33 2.02 -8.63
C ARG A 363 -1.80 1.78 -8.93
N VAL A 364 -2.30 0.56 -8.71
CA VAL A 364 -3.73 0.23 -8.82
C VAL A 364 -4.55 1.10 -7.88
N MET A 365 -4.18 1.17 -6.59
CA MET A 365 -4.88 2.00 -5.61
C MET A 365 -4.89 3.47 -5.99
N ARG A 366 -3.75 4.01 -6.39
CA ARG A 366 -3.66 5.40 -6.85
C ARG A 366 -4.56 5.67 -8.06
N THR A 367 -4.66 4.71 -8.97
CA THR A 367 -5.54 4.81 -10.14
C THR A 367 -7.00 4.81 -9.73
N LEU A 368 -7.43 3.91 -8.83
CA LEU A 368 -8.80 3.87 -8.32
C LEU A 368 -9.17 5.17 -7.59
N GLU A 369 -8.27 5.74 -6.79
CA GLU A 369 -8.50 7.03 -6.12
C GLU A 369 -8.64 8.17 -7.14
N ALA A 370 -7.68 8.32 -8.04
CA ALA A 370 -7.64 9.43 -8.99
C ALA A 370 -8.84 9.43 -9.96
N TYR A 371 -9.22 8.25 -10.46
CA TYR A 371 -10.31 8.13 -11.45
C TYR A 371 -11.68 7.87 -10.83
N GLY A 372 -11.75 7.48 -9.55
CA GLY A 372 -12.97 7.17 -8.84
C GLY A 372 -13.26 8.12 -7.66
N PHE A 373 -12.65 7.82 -6.52
CA PHE A 373 -13.08 8.37 -5.23
C PHE A 373 -12.70 9.83 -5.00
N GLN A 374 -11.53 10.27 -5.49
CA GLN A 374 -11.11 11.68 -5.40
C GLN A 374 -11.92 12.63 -6.29
N ARG A 375 -12.73 12.10 -7.19
CA ARG A 375 -13.68 12.90 -7.99
C ARG A 375 -14.98 13.23 -7.26
N LEU A 376 -15.23 12.60 -6.12
CA LEU A 376 -16.40 12.88 -5.31
C LEU A 376 -16.25 14.22 -4.59
N PRO A 377 -17.34 15.03 -4.46
CA PRO A 377 -17.31 16.28 -3.68
C PRO A 377 -16.93 16.08 -2.21
N SER A 378 -17.14 14.88 -1.65
CA SER A 378 -16.80 14.50 -0.28
C SER A 378 -15.38 13.94 -0.13
N THR A 379 -14.51 14.14 -1.12
CA THR A 379 -13.11 13.69 -1.06
C THR A 379 -12.33 14.42 0.02
N MET A 380 -11.34 13.72 0.58
CA MET A 380 -10.38 14.31 1.53
C MET A 380 -9.24 15.08 0.83
N GLY A 381 -9.19 15.04 -0.52
CA GLY A 381 -8.16 15.67 -1.33
C GLY A 381 -6.80 14.98 -1.25
N SER A 382 -5.97 15.21 -2.26
CA SER A 382 -4.64 14.58 -2.40
C SER A 382 -3.51 15.32 -1.67
N SER A 383 -3.71 16.60 -1.35
CA SER A 383 -2.70 17.45 -0.68
C SER A 383 -3.35 18.49 0.24
N PRO A 384 -2.58 19.11 1.16
CA PRO A 384 -3.10 20.17 2.03
C PRO A 384 -3.64 21.41 1.31
N VAL A 385 -3.20 21.66 0.08
CA VAL A 385 -3.61 22.79 -0.75
C VAL A 385 -4.66 22.42 -1.81
N ASP A 386 -5.19 21.20 -1.76
CA ASP A 386 -6.23 20.74 -2.69
C ASP A 386 -7.57 21.43 -2.38
N PRO A 387 -8.18 22.17 -3.31
CA PRO A 387 -9.47 22.84 -3.09
C PRO A 387 -10.61 21.86 -2.79
N ALA A 388 -10.48 20.60 -3.18
CA ALA A 388 -11.46 19.55 -2.88
C ALA A 388 -11.58 19.25 -1.38
N LYS A 389 -10.57 19.63 -0.58
CA LYS A 389 -10.49 19.41 0.87
C LYS A 389 -11.37 20.34 1.71
N ASP A 390 -12.06 21.29 1.10
CA ASP A 390 -12.95 22.21 1.78
C ASP A 390 -14.21 21.49 2.30
N ASP A 391 -14.29 21.29 3.61
CA ASP A 391 -15.38 20.66 4.39
C ASP A 391 -16.02 19.40 3.74
N PRO A 392 -15.28 18.30 3.60
CA PRO A 392 -15.78 17.09 2.94
C PRO A 392 -16.98 16.46 3.67
N VAL A 393 -17.09 16.65 4.99
CA VAL A 393 -18.20 16.14 5.80
C VAL A 393 -19.50 16.88 5.46
N ARG A 394 -19.45 18.21 5.41
CA ARG A 394 -20.60 19.04 5.05
C ARG A 394 -21.07 18.75 3.63
N LYS A 395 -20.13 18.58 2.69
CA LYS A 395 -20.43 18.20 1.30
C LYS A 395 -21.07 16.81 1.23
N ALA A 396 -20.57 15.83 1.98
CA ALA A 396 -21.15 14.49 2.02
C ALA A 396 -22.60 14.51 2.52
N VAL A 397 -22.86 15.23 3.61
CA VAL A 397 -24.20 15.37 4.22
C VAL A 397 -25.14 16.15 3.31
N GLY A 398 -24.69 17.30 2.78
CA GLY A 398 -25.51 18.18 1.92
C GLY A 398 -25.90 17.55 0.59
N LEU A 399 -25.00 16.78 -0.02
CA LEU A 399 -25.23 16.08 -1.29
C LEU A 399 -25.84 14.70 -1.11
N GLY A 400 -25.94 14.19 0.13
CA GLY A 400 -26.54 12.89 0.41
C GLY A 400 -25.76 11.71 -0.18
N ILE A 401 -24.43 11.73 -0.02
CA ILE A 401 -23.57 10.64 -0.49
C ILE A 401 -23.71 9.46 0.47
N ASP A 402 -24.76 8.68 0.29
CA ASP A 402 -25.08 7.56 1.17
C ASP A 402 -24.09 6.41 0.98
N TRP A 403 -23.81 5.65 2.04
CA TRP A 403 -22.85 4.55 2.05
C TRP A 403 -23.15 3.45 1.00
N GLU A 404 -24.41 3.21 0.71
CA GLU A 404 -24.83 2.24 -0.31
C GLU A 404 -24.42 2.71 -1.72
N VAL A 405 -24.51 4.00 -1.97
CA VAL A 405 -24.03 4.65 -3.21
C VAL A 405 -22.51 4.48 -3.34
N LEU A 406 -21.77 4.59 -2.23
CA LEU A 406 -20.33 4.33 -2.25
C LEU A 406 -20.01 2.87 -2.55
N LEU A 407 -20.80 1.91 -2.06
CA LEU A 407 -20.61 0.49 -2.42
C LEU A 407 -20.83 0.24 -3.91
N ASP A 408 -21.83 0.85 -4.52
CA ASP A 408 -22.07 0.75 -5.95
C ASP A 408 -20.95 1.39 -6.76
N LEU A 409 -20.47 2.58 -6.33
CA LEU A 409 -19.34 3.25 -6.96
C LEU A 409 -18.06 2.41 -6.88
N ILE A 410 -17.76 1.81 -5.73
CA ILE A 410 -16.60 0.93 -5.55
C ILE A 410 -16.64 -0.20 -6.58
N ASP A 411 -17.77 -0.88 -6.71
CA ASP A 411 -17.90 -2.01 -7.62
C ASP A 411 -17.72 -1.59 -9.09
N VAL A 412 -18.38 -0.49 -9.49
CA VAL A 412 -18.27 0.02 -10.86
C VAL A 412 -16.85 0.51 -11.18
N VAL A 413 -16.20 1.21 -10.25
CA VAL A 413 -14.83 1.72 -10.46
C VAL A 413 -13.84 0.55 -10.61
N ILE A 414 -13.96 -0.48 -9.78
CA ILE A 414 -13.12 -1.68 -9.87
C ILE A 414 -13.39 -2.47 -11.15
N ALA A 415 -14.64 -2.71 -11.47
CA ALA A 415 -15.02 -3.44 -12.68
C ALA A 415 -14.54 -2.72 -13.95
N ASN A 416 -14.72 -1.40 -14.01
CA ASN A 416 -14.27 -0.57 -15.12
C ASN A 416 -12.76 -0.49 -15.22
N TYR A 417 -12.05 -0.42 -14.07
CA TYR A 417 -10.58 -0.47 -14.05
C TYR A 417 -10.07 -1.73 -14.75
N ASN A 418 -10.65 -2.88 -14.46
CA ASN A 418 -10.25 -4.16 -15.08
C ASN A 418 -10.45 -4.19 -16.61
N ALA A 419 -11.37 -3.39 -17.14
CA ALA A 419 -11.64 -3.29 -18.58
C ALA A 419 -10.89 -2.10 -19.25
N THR A 420 -10.21 -1.26 -18.46
CA THR A 420 -9.53 -0.06 -18.98
C THR A 420 -8.11 -0.38 -19.42
N PRO A 421 -7.68 0.04 -20.64
CA PRO A 421 -6.30 -0.11 -21.08
C PRO A 421 -5.29 0.57 -20.15
N ASN A 422 -4.14 -0.08 -19.93
CA ASN A 422 -3.08 0.37 -19.06
C ASN A 422 -1.74 0.40 -19.82
N GLU A 423 -1.03 1.51 -19.76
CA GLU A 423 0.28 1.66 -20.42
C GLU A 423 1.31 0.61 -19.95
N ALA A 424 1.30 0.25 -18.68
CA ALA A 424 2.19 -0.78 -18.11
C ALA A 424 1.92 -2.19 -18.68
N LEU A 425 0.78 -2.40 -19.34
CA LEU A 425 0.40 -3.63 -20.02
C LEU A 425 0.44 -3.50 -21.54
N GLY A 426 1.20 -2.54 -22.08
CA GLY A 426 1.25 -2.27 -23.51
C GLY A 426 -0.09 -1.80 -24.08
N ASN A 427 -0.81 -0.96 -23.36
CA ASN A 427 -2.15 -0.46 -23.69
C ASN A 427 -3.25 -1.55 -23.78
N ARG A 428 -3.05 -2.67 -23.13
CA ARG A 428 -4.07 -3.70 -22.92
C ARG A 428 -4.77 -3.50 -21.61
N SER A 429 -6.02 -3.94 -21.50
CA SER A 429 -6.71 -3.98 -20.22
C SER A 429 -6.30 -5.22 -19.42
N PRO A 430 -6.39 -5.19 -18.06
CA PRO A 430 -6.17 -6.36 -17.23
C PRO A 430 -6.99 -7.59 -17.67
N LEU A 431 -8.27 -7.41 -18.01
CA LEU A 431 -9.13 -8.51 -18.50
C LEU A 431 -8.71 -8.99 -19.89
N SER A 432 -8.28 -8.09 -20.80
CA SER A 432 -7.80 -8.50 -22.12
C SER A 432 -6.53 -9.34 -22.02
N LEU A 433 -5.62 -9.00 -21.10
CA LEU A 433 -4.44 -9.80 -20.86
C LEU A 433 -4.79 -11.18 -20.30
N LEU A 434 -5.68 -11.25 -19.31
CA LEU A 434 -6.15 -12.52 -18.76
C LEU A 434 -6.87 -13.39 -19.80
N HIS A 435 -7.66 -12.78 -20.69
CA HIS A 435 -8.35 -13.46 -21.77
C HIS A 435 -7.38 -14.24 -22.65
N ASP A 436 -6.26 -13.62 -23.04
CA ASP A 436 -5.27 -14.30 -23.88
C ASP A 436 -4.68 -15.54 -23.18
N TYR A 437 -4.38 -15.45 -21.87
CA TYR A 437 -3.89 -16.60 -21.11
C TYR A 437 -4.91 -17.70 -20.97
N VAL A 438 -6.18 -17.36 -20.80
CA VAL A 438 -7.29 -18.34 -20.67
C VAL A 438 -7.54 -19.02 -22.01
N GLU A 439 -7.63 -18.27 -23.13
CA GLU A 439 -7.93 -18.82 -24.45
C GLU A 439 -6.76 -19.58 -25.08
N GLN A 440 -5.55 -19.06 -24.94
CA GLN A 440 -4.37 -19.69 -25.52
C GLN A 440 -3.94 -20.96 -24.78
N GLY A 441 -4.45 -21.18 -23.57
CA GLY A 441 -4.10 -22.35 -22.75
C GLY A 441 -2.59 -22.43 -22.49
N SER A 442 -1.95 -21.29 -22.20
CA SER A 442 -0.51 -21.20 -21.95
C SER A 442 -0.08 -22.20 -20.89
N LEU A 443 1.00 -22.93 -21.14
CA LEU A 443 1.58 -23.88 -20.18
C LEU A 443 2.06 -23.20 -18.89
N ASP A 444 2.33 -21.89 -18.94
CA ASP A 444 2.74 -21.09 -17.78
C ASP A 444 1.55 -20.61 -16.95
N PHE A 445 0.31 -20.70 -17.48
CA PHE A 445 -0.89 -20.26 -16.78
C PHE A 445 -1.56 -21.45 -16.07
N LEU A 446 -1.22 -21.63 -14.81
CA LEU A 446 -1.69 -22.75 -13.98
C LEU A 446 -2.40 -22.25 -12.72
N PRO A 447 -3.59 -21.64 -12.83
CA PRO A 447 -4.34 -21.23 -11.65
C PRO A 447 -4.71 -22.46 -10.80
N ARG A 448 -4.30 -22.44 -9.54
CA ARG A 448 -4.32 -23.61 -8.65
C ARG A 448 -5.75 -23.96 -8.24
N ARG A 449 -6.08 -25.24 -8.21
CA ARG A 449 -7.31 -25.73 -7.58
C ARG A 449 -7.15 -25.73 -6.06
N LEU A 450 -8.25 -25.49 -5.34
CA LEU A 450 -8.25 -25.60 -3.88
C LEU A 450 -7.89 -27.04 -3.45
N PRO A 451 -7.01 -27.20 -2.44
CA PRO A 451 -6.64 -28.53 -1.97
C PRO A 451 -7.84 -29.20 -1.25
N PRO A 452 -7.98 -30.54 -1.37
CA PRO A 452 -8.93 -31.28 -0.55
C PRO A 452 -8.59 -31.13 0.95
N PRO A 453 -9.56 -31.14 1.89
CA PRO A 453 -11.00 -31.41 1.72
C PRO A 453 -11.84 -30.14 1.44
N ILE A 454 -11.24 -29.02 1.07
CA ILE A 454 -12.00 -27.79 0.83
C ILE A 454 -12.68 -27.91 -0.53
N ALA A 455 -13.85 -28.53 -0.55
CA ALA A 455 -14.62 -28.72 -1.76
C ALA A 455 -15.33 -27.43 -2.22
N THR A 456 -15.55 -26.48 -1.31
CA THR A 456 -16.28 -25.24 -1.59
C THR A 456 -15.58 -24.01 -1.04
N ILE A 457 -15.68 -22.90 -1.79
CA ILE A 457 -15.19 -21.59 -1.37
C ILE A 457 -15.83 -21.14 -0.05
N ALA A 458 -17.06 -21.57 0.21
CA ALA A 458 -17.80 -21.27 1.43
C ALA A 458 -17.10 -21.75 2.71
N GLU A 459 -16.20 -22.74 2.61
CA GLU A 459 -15.46 -23.28 3.75
C GLU A 459 -14.21 -22.46 4.10
N LEU A 460 -13.77 -21.55 3.23
CA LEU A 460 -12.60 -20.69 3.50
C LEU A 460 -12.79 -19.81 4.73
N GLY A 461 -14.01 -19.29 4.96
CA GLY A 461 -14.37 -18.43 6.10
C GLY A 461 -14.85 -19.16 7.34
N VAL A 462 -14.51 -20.44 7.52
CA VAL A 462 -15.01 -21.29 8.62
C VAL A 462 -13.98 -21.43 9.74
N THR A 463 -14.40 -21.19 10.97
CA THR A 463 -13.65 -21.51 12.18
C THR A 463 -14.10 -22.86 12.71
N ILE A 464 -13.16 -23.74 13.03
CA ILE A 464 -13.46 -25.07 13.58
C ILE A 464 -13.26 -25.04 15.11
N GLU A 465 -14.32 -25.36 15.85
CA GLU A 465 -14.26 -25.47 17.30
C GLU A 465 -14.77 -26.85 17.76
N THR A 466 -14.24 -27.33 18.88
CA THR A 466 -14.77 -28.55 19.52
C THR A 466 -15.75 -28.12 20.62
N LYS A 467 -16.97 -28.65 20.59
CA LYS A 467 -18.02 -28.37 21.58
C LYS A 467 -18.53 -29.67 22.19
N THR A 468 -18.87 -29.61 23.46
CA THR A 468 -19.51 -30.73 24.16
C THR A 468 -21.01 -30.63 24.01
N ILE A 469 -21.66 -31.75 23.67
CA ILE A 469 -23.11 -31.86 23.60
C ILE A 469 -23.69 -31.86 25.01
N ARG A 470 -24.60 -30.92 25.26
CA ARG A 470 -25.34 -30.77 26.51
C ARG A 470 -26.77 -31.24 26.32
N GLY A 471 -27.36 -31.75 27.35
CA GLY A 471 -28.76 -32.21 27.39
C GLY A 471 -29.03 -32.95 28.67
N ASP A 472 -30.28 -33.21 28.97
CA ASP A 472 -30.69 -33.97 30.15
C ASP A 472 -32.07 -34.60 29.93
N LEU A 473 -32.11 -35.90 29.83
CA LEU A 473 -33.35 -36.66 29.59
C LEU A 473 -34.34 -36.54 30.76
N GLN A 474 -33.82 -36.54 32.01
CA GLN A 474 -34.67 -36.48 33.19
C GLN A 474 -35.34 -35.11 33.36
N GLN A 475 -34.65 -34.05 32.95
CA GLN A 475 -35.20 -32.69 32.94
C GLN A 475 -35.92 -32.34 31.62
N GLY A 476 -36.13 -33.31 30.73
CA GLY A 476 -36.76 -33.06 29.40
C GLY A 476 -35.95 -32.14 28.52
N ARG A 477 -34.65 -31.94 28.78
CA ARG A 477 -33.79 -31.03 28.05
C ARG A 477 -33.14 -31.75 26.88
N ARG A 478 -33.63 -31.49 25.65
CA ARG A 478 -33.10 -32.09 24.42
C ARG A 478 -31.61 -31.75 24.18
N PRO A 479 -30.84 -32.64 23.54
CA PRO A 479 -29.47 -32.42 23.20
C PRO A 479 -29.24 -31.15 22.34
N TYR A 480 -28.21 -30.37 22.71
CA TYR A 480 -27.79 -29.13 22.03
C TYR A 480 -26.30 -28.86 22.26
N ILE A 481 -25.72 -27.99 21.46
CA ILE A 481 -24.43 -27.35 21.75
C ILE A 481 -24.64 -25.87 22.03
N GLU A 482 -23.67 -25.26 22.72
CA GLU A 482 -23.71 -23.83 23.04
C GLU A 482 -22.52 -23.09 22.44
N ILE A 483 -22.80 -22.01 21.69
CA ILE A 483 -21.79 -21.13 21.12
C ILE A 483 -22.19 -19.69 21.44
N ASP A 484 -21.28 -18.96 22.11
CA ASP A 484 -21.48 -17.58 22.50
C ASP A 484 -22.89 -17.33 23.13
N ARG A 485 -23.25 -18.19 24.13
CA ARG A 485 -24.51 -18.16 24.92
C ARG A 485 -25.79 -18.44 24.10
N VAL A 486 -25.67 -19.00 22.90
CA VAL A 486 -26.81 -19.42 22.09
C VAL A 486 -26.75 -20.91 21.87
N ARG A 487 -27.91 -21.57 22.05
CA ARG A 487 -28.06 -23.00 21.84
C ARG A 487 -28.30 -23.30 20.37
N TYR A 488 -27.64 -24.36 19.91
CA TYR A 488 -27.80 -24.88 18.54
C TYR A 488 -28.25 -26.33 18.62
N THR A 489 -29.23 -26.68 17.82
CA THR A 489 -29.76 -28.05 17.73
C THR A 489 -30.33 -28.32 16.33
N SER A 490 -30.65 -29.56 16.07
CA SER A 490 -31.40 -30.00 14.90
C SER A 490 -32.38 -31.10 15.31
N PRO A 491 -33.34 -31.49 14.49
CA PRO A 491 -34.22 -32.65 14.76
C PRO A 491 -33.40 -33.91 15.05
N ILE A 492 -32.31 -34.15 14.32
CA ILE A 492 -31.43 -35.32 14.48
C ILE A 492 -30.70 -35.25 15.84
N LEU A 493 -30.01 -34.16 16.14
CA LEU A 493 -29.29 -33.99 17.41
C LEU A 493 -30.27 -34.02 18.59
N GLY A 494 -31.40 -33.32 18.46
CA GLY A 494 -32.39 -33.19 19.55
C GLY A 494 -33.04 -34.50 20.01
N SER A 495 -32.95 -35.57 19.21
CA SER A 495 -33.39 -36.91 19.54
C SER A 495 -32.26 -37.84 20.00
N ALA A 496 -30.99 -37.42 19.78
CA ALA A 496 -29.80 -38.25 20.00
C ALA A 496 -29.24 -38.13 21.43
N PHE A 497 -30.02 -38.51 22.47
CA PHE A 497 -29.60 -38.45 23.89
C PHE A 497 -28.34 -39.26 24.18
N GLY A 498 -28.04 -40.31 23.43
CA GLY A 498 -26.80 -41.10 23.57
C GLY A 498 -25.52 -40.33 23.21
N LEU A 499 -25.66 -39.13 22.64
CA LEU A 499 -24.52 -38.23 22.33
C LEU A 499 -24.24 -37.21 23.45
N VAL A 500 -25.09 -37.08 24.46
CA VAL A 500 -24.87 -36.13 25.57
C VAL A 500 -23.55 -36.46 26.28
N GLY A 501 -22.76 -35.42 26.52
CA GLY A 501 -21.41 -35.52 27.11
C GLY A 501 -20.30 -35.79 26.10
N LYS A 502 -20.62 -36.25 24.88
CA LYS A 502 -19.62 -36.44 23.83
C LYS A 502 -19.22 -35.10 23.21
N LYS A 503 -18.01 -35.07 22.67
CA LYS A 503 -17.49 -33.91 21.94
C LYS A 503 -17.85 -34.04 20.45
N MET A 504 -18.03 -32.87 19.80
CA MET A 504 -18.20 -32.80 18.34
C MET A 504 -17.40 -31.63 17.77
N ARG A 505 -16.99 -31.74 16.53
CA ARG A 505 -16.37 -30.66 15.76
C ARG A 505 -17.48 -29.81 15.13
N VAL A 506 -17.36 -28.50 15.25
CA VAL A 506 -18.36 -27.57 14.75
C VAL A 506 -17.66 -26.58 13.81
N HIS A 507 -18.13 -26.54 12.60
CA HIS A 507 -17.69 -25.59 11.58
C HIS A 507 -18.55 -24.33 11.67
N ILE A 508 -17.97 -23.23 12.10
CA ILE A 508 -18.64 -21.96 12.38
C ILE A 508 -18.27 -20.95 11.32
N ARG A 509 -19.26 -20.49 10.56
CA ARG A 509 -19.08 -19.34 9.67
C ARG A 509 -19.33 -18.06 10.46
N GLU A 510 -18.26 -17.33 10.80
CA GLU A 510 -18.37 -16.13 11.64
C GLU A 510 -19.19 -14.99 11.01
N SER A 511 -19.35 -14.96 9.70
CA SER A 511 -20.21 -14.01 8.98
C SER A 511 -21.71 -14.34 9.07
N ASN A 512 -22.07 -15.58 9.41
CA ASN A 512 -23.46 -16.01 9.57
C ASN A 512 -23.59 -17.04 10.71
N MET A 513 -24.04 -16.55 11.85
CA MET A 513 -24.21 -17.35 13.06
C MET A 513 -25.62 -17.95 13.21
N CYS A 514 -26.48 -17.90 12.19
CA CYS A 514 -27.81 -18.54 12.25
C CYS A 514 -27.74 -20.07 12.31
N SER A 515 -26.71 -20.64 11.66
CA SER A 515 -26.51 -22.09 11.63
C SER A 515 -25.03 -22.44 11.66
N VAL A 516 -24.70 -23.66 12.06
CA VAL A 516 -23.36 -24.22 12.06
C VAL A 516 -23.40 -25.66 11.55
N HIS A 517 -22.32 -26.12 10.91
CA HIS A 517 -22.16 -27.52 10.51
C HIS A 517 -21.48 -28.31 11.62
N ALA A 518 -22.01 -29.47 11.94
CA ALA A 518 -21.54 -30.32 13.01
C ALA A 518 -21.05 -31.68 12.48
N TYR A 519 -19.94 -32.16 13.06
CA TYR A 519 -19.30 -33.42 12.72
C TYR A 519 -18.96 -34.18 14.00
N HIS A 520 -19.09 -35.50 13.97
CA HIS A 520 -18.57 -36.36 15.01
C HIS A 520 -17.04 -36.24 15.13
N GLU A 521 -16.45 -36.63 16.26
CA GLU A 521 -14.99 -36.68 16.40
C GLU A 521 -14.33 -37.60 15.34
N SER A 522 -15.05 -38.63 14.90
CA SER A 522 -14.66 -39.52 13.81
C SER A 522 -14.54 -38.83 12.44
N GLY A 523 -15.09 -37.61 12.28
CA GLY A 523 -15.18 -36.88 11.03
C GLY A 523 -16.48 -37.11 10.25
N GLU A 524 -17.36 -37.98 10.72
CA GLU A 524 -18.67 -38.22 10.12
C GLU A 524 -19.58 -36.99 10.31
N GLU A 525 -20.28 -36.58 9.25
CA GLU A 525 -21.16 -35.42 9.28
C GLU A 525 -22.45 -35.73 10.06
N LEU A 526 -22.78 -34.89 11.06
CA LEU A 526 -24.08 -34.90 11.74
C LEU A 526 -25.12 -34.01 11.02
N GLY A 527 -24.61 -32.97 10.32
CA GLY A 527 -25.42 -32.02 9.55
C GLY A 527 -25.50 -30.64 10.17
N ILE A 528 -26.47 -29.86 9.71
CA ILE A 528 -26.64 -28.45 10.10
C ILE A 528 -27.40 -28.36 11.42
N LEU A 529 -26.83 -27.60 12.37
CA LEU A 529 -27.50 -27.20 13.61
C LEU A 529 -27.95 -25.73 13.49
N GLN A 530 -29.20 -25.46 13.85
CA GLN A 530 -29.80 -24.13 13.83
C GLN A 530 -29.71 -23.45 15.20
N ALA A 531 -29.44 -22.15 15.22
CA ALA A 531 -29.52 -21.33 16.43
C ALA A 531 -30.97 -21.28 16.93
N GLN A 532 -31.19 -21.49 18.21
CA GLN A 532 -32.53 -21.47 18.81
C GLN A 532 -33.08 -20.04 18.98
N GLY A 533 -34.41 -19.93 18.91
CA GLY A 533 -35.15 -18.68 19.11
C GLY A 533 -34.91 -17.65 18.01
N ALA A 534 -34.94 -16.39 18.37
CA ALA A 534 -34.81 -15.28 17.42
C ALA A 534 -33.43 -15.19 16.75
N TRP A 535 -32.40 -15.83 17.31
CA TRP A 535 -31.06 -15.89 16.75
C TRP A 535 -30.96 -16.68 15.43
N GLY A 536 -31.89 -17.59 15.16
CA GLY A 536 -31.93 -18.34 13.92
C GLY A 536 -32.63 -17.62 12.77
N ARG A 537 -33.28 -16.47 13.02
CA ARG A 537 -34.14 -15.78 12.04
C ARG A 537 -33.39 -14.74 11.19
N THR A 538 -32.39 -14.08 11.76
CA THR A 538 -31.71 -12.97 11.10
C THR A 538 -30.21 -13.22 11.01
N VAL A 539 -29.66 -13.06 9.81
CA VAL A 539 -28.23 -13.16 9.58
C VAL A 539 -27.48 -12.15 10.47
N HIS A 540 -26.47 -12.63 11.15
CA HIS A 540 -25.64 -11.79 12.02
C HIS A 540 -24.25 -12.41 12.17
N THR A 541 -23.26 -11.55 12.35
CA THR A 541 -21.87 -11.97 12.56
C THR A 541 -21.62 -12.39 14.02
N ARG A 542 -20.57 -13.18 14.24
CA ARG A 542 -20.12 -13.53 15.58
C ARG A 542 -19.77 -12.30 16.42
N GLU A 543 -19.20 -11.26 15.76
CA GLU A 543 -18.90 -10.00 16.41
C GLU A 543 -20.15 -9.27 16.90
N MET A 544 -21.20 -9.20 16.08
CA MET A 544 -22.50 -8.62 16.48
C MET A 544 -23.07 -9.36 17.70
N ARG A 545 -23.00 -10.70 17.69
CA ARG A 545 -23.47 -11.51 18.84
C ARG A 545 -22.71 -11.18 20.13
N LYS A 546 -21.38 -11.12 20.06
CA LYS A 546 -20.55 -10.72 21.20
C LYS A 546 -20.86 -9.31 21.68
N GLN A 547 -21.08 -8.38 20.77
CA GLN A 547 -21.48 -7.00 21.09
C GLN A 547 -22.84 -6.95 21.78
N ILE A 548 -23.84 -7.68 21.27
CA ILE A 548 -25.17 -7.78 21.90
C ILE A 548 -25.04 -8.35 23.31
N ASN A 549 -24.28 -9.45 23.48
CA ASN A 549 -24.07 -10.05 24.80
C ASN A 549 -23.40 -9.09 25.77
N ALA A 550 -22.38 -8.33 25.33
CA ALA A 550 -21.71 -7.33 26.17
C ALA A 550 -22.66 -6.18 26.58
N LEU A 551 -23.49 -5.68 25.66
CA LEU A 551 -24.48 -4.64 25.96
C LEU A 551 -25.60 -5.16 26.90
N ARG A 552 -25.93 -6.43 26.84
CA ARG A 552 -26.87 -7.07 27.79
C ARG A 552 -26.23 -7.19 29.16
N ASP A 553 -24.97 -7.58 29.24
CA ASP A 553 -24.23 -7.69 30.50
C ASP A 553 -24.06 -6.34 31.21
N SER A 554 -23.87 -5.26 30.45
CA SER A 554 -23.79 -3.87 30.98
C SER A 554 -25.17 -3.28 31.33
N GLY A 555 -26.26 -3.94 30.96
CA GLY A 555 -27.62 -3.43 31.15
C GLY A 555 -28.03 -2.34 30.15
N GLU A 556 -27.20 -2.02 29.16
CA GLU A 556 -27.48 -1.00 28.16
C GLU A 556 -28.48 -1.46 27.08
N LEU A 557 -28.60 -2.76 26.87
CA LEU A 557 -29.52 -3.35 25.90
C LEU A 557 -30.41 -4.39 26.57
N VAL A 558 -31.70 -4.13 26.59
CA VAL A 558 -32.72 -5.11 27.02
C VAL A 558 -33.29 -5.79 25.79
N VAL A 559 -33.24 -7.12 25.75
CA VAL A 559 -33.79 -7.94 24.66
C VAL A 559 -34.77 -8.94 25.28
N GLY A 560 -36.03 -8.80 24.99
CA GLY A 560 -37.08 -9.73 25.42
C GLY A 560 -36.94 -11.11 24.78
N TYR A 561 -37.65 -12.09 25.29
CA TYR A 561 -37.55 -13.48 24.82
C TYR A 561 -37.94 -13.66 23.34
N GLN A 562 -38.92 -12.87 22.87
CA GLN A 562 -39.41 -12.94 21.48
C GLN A 562 -38.76 -11.89 20.56
N ASP A 563 -38.04 -10.94 21.14
CA ASP A 563 -37.41 -9.87 20.38
C ASP A 563 -36.29 -10.38 19.49
N ASN A 564 -36.12 -9.74 18.35
CA ASN A 564 -34.97 -9.98 17.47
C ASN A 564 -33.75 -9.23 18.01
N PRO A 565 -32.70 -9.94 18.49
CA PRO A 565 -31.55 -9.30 19.09
C PRO A 565 -30.77 -8.39 18.11
N VAL A 566 -30.81 -8.72 16.81
CA VAL A 566 -30.15 -7.94 15.77
C VAL A 566 -30.86 -6.62 15.54
N VAL A 567 -32.22 -6.65 15.49
CA VAL A 567 -33.05 -5.45 15.39
C VAL A 567 -32.87 -4.57 16.63
N ALA A 568 -32.85 -5.18 17.81
CA ALA A 568 -32.59 -4.45 19.05
C ALA A 568 -31.22 -3.72 19.05
N LEU A 569 -30.19 -4.37 18.53
CA LEU A 569 -28.88 -3.76 18.35
C LEU A 569 -28.92 -2.57 17.35
N LEU A 570 -29.61 -2.74 16.22
CA LEU A 570 -29.76 -1.65 15.23
C LEU A 570 -30.48 -0.44 15.83
N ASN A 571 -31.56 -0.66 16.58
CA ASN A 571 -32.29 0.40 17.28
C ASN A 571 -31.43 1.10 18.33
N TYR A 572 -30.68 0.34 19.12
CA TYR A 572 -29.72 0.89 20.10
C TYR A 572 -28.66 1.78 19.41
N LEU A 573 -28.05 1.27 18.35
CA LEU A 573 -27.03 2.02 17.60
C LEU A 573 -27.63 3.25 16.89
N GLY A 574 -28.87 3.15 16.39
CA GLY A 574 -29.60 4.28 15.83
C GLY A 574 -29.82 5.39 16.85
N SER A 575 -30.29 5.04 18.05
CA SER A 575 -30.47 5.99 19.16
C SER A 575 -29.13 6.62 19.61
N ALA A 576 -28.07 5.83 19.69
CA ALA A 576 -26.74 6.32 20.01
C ALA A 576 -26.21 7.29 18.93
N THR A 577 -26.44 6.97 17.65
CA THR A 577 -26.07 7.83 16.52
C THR A 577 -26.79 9.16 16.58
N HIS A 578 -28.08 9.15 16.91
CA HIS A 578 -28.87 10.37 17.04
C HIS A 578 -28.35 11.26 18.16
N LYS A 579 -28.10 10.71 19.35
CA LYS A 579 -27.51 11.45 20.48
C LYS A 579 -26.12 12.03 20.15
N GLU A 580 -25.31 11.30 19.40
CA GLU A 580 -23.98 11.77 18.96
C GLU A 580 -24.10 12.91 17.95
N ALA A 581 -25.02 12.80 16.97
CA ALA A 581 -25.26 13.82 15.97
C ALA A 581 -25.84 15.12 16.55
N GLU A 582 -26.68 15.04 17.60
CA GLU A 582 -27.17 16.23 18.31
C GLU A 582 -26.05 16.98 19.05
N LYS A 583 -25.12 16.23 19.67
CA LYS A 583 -23.98 16.83 20.40
C LYS A 583 -22.93 17.42 19.48
N LYS A 584 -22.70 16.80 18.33
CA LYS A 584 -21.65 17.19 17.37
C LYS A 584 -22.19 17.12 15.94
N PRO A 585 -23.04 18.08 15.54
CA PRO A 585 -23.53 18.13 14.16
C PRO A 585 -22.37 18.30 13.18
N MET A 586 -22.48 17.75 12.00
CA MET A 586 -21.48 17.81 10.92
C MET A 586 -20.10 17.18 11.25
N ASN A 587 -20.05 16.25 12.22
CA ASN A 587 -18.87 15.46 12.48
C ASN A 587 -19.08 13.99 12.03
N VAL A 588 -17.96 13.30 11.80
CA VAL A 588 -17.96 11.85 11.56
C VAL A 588 -18.39 11.14 12.84
N SER A 589 -19.40 10.26 12.74
CA SER A 589 -19.94 9.49 13.86
C SER A 589 -19.46 8.05 13.86
N ARG A 590 -18.89 7.63 14.99
CA ARG A 590 -18.51 6.21 15.21
C ARG A 590 -19.73 5.33 15.42
N SER A 591 -20.76 5.85 16.07
CA SER A 591 -22.03 5.12 16.27
C SER A 591 -22.72 4.88 14.93
N ALA A 592 -22.75 5.87 14.03
CA ALA A 592 -23.26 5.72 12.67
C ALA A 592 -22.48 4.66 11.88
N THR A 593 -21.15 4.63 12.00
CA THR A 593 -20.32 3.63 11.34
C THR A 593 -20.62 2.20 11.84
N LYS A 594 -20.80 2.03 13.15
CA LYS A 594 -21.22 0.74 13.73
C LYS A 594 -22.61 0.33 13.27
N LEU A 595 -23.55 1.29 13.18
CA LEU A 595 -24.91 1.06 12.70
C LEU A 595 -24.90 0.57 11.25
N VAL A 596 -24.21 1.26 10.36
CA VAL A 596 -24.07 0.88 8.94
C VAL A 596 -23.44 -0.50 8.80
N ARG A 597 -22.39 -0.79 9.58
CA ARG A 597 -21.75 -2.10 9.58
C ARG A 597 -22.71 -3.22 9.99
N ALA A 598 -23.48 -3.00 11.05
CA ALA A 598 -24.45 -3.98 11.52
C ALA A 598 -25.60 -4.19 10.51
N ALA A 599 -26.10 -3.13 9.92
CA ALA A 599 -27.13 -3.18 8.86
C ALA A 599 -26.61 -3.94 7.62
N HIS A 600 -25.42 -3.58 7.14
CA HIS A 600 -24.79 -4.24 5.99
C HIS A 600 -24.57 -5.75 6.25
N ALA A 601 -24.06 -6.11 7.44
CA ALA A 601 -23.78 -7.49 7.78
C ALA A 601 -25.04 -8.35 8.00
N SER A 602 -26.16 -7.75 8.40
CA SER A 602 -27.44 -8.45 8.62
C SER A 602 -28.37 -8.44 7.40
N GLY A 603 -28.08 -7.61 6.41
CA GLY A 603 -28.98 -7.38 5.27
C GLY A 603 -30.26 -6.62 5.64
N LEU A 604 -30.34 -6.09 6.88
CA LEU A 604 -31.47 -5.29 7.33
C LEU A 604 -31.29 -3.81 6.99
N PRO A 605 -32.38 -3.06 6.77
CA PRO A 605 -32.31 -1.61 6.62
C PRO A 605 -31.79 -0.96 7.91
N VAL A 606 -31.15 0.20 7.78
CA VAL A 606 -30.57 0.96 8.91
C VAL A 606 -31.66 1.36 9.93
N VAL A 607 -32.86 1.60 9.46
CA VAL A 607 -34.06 1.82 10.28
C VAL A 607 -35.01 0.67 10.00
N PRO A 608 -35.06 -0.37 10.85
CA PRO A 608 -36.04 -1.42 10.69
C PRO A 608 -37.44 -0.82 10.86
N GLU A 609 -38.31 -0.98 9.87
CA GLU A 609 -39.73 -0.75 10.07
C GLU A 609 -40.21 -1.69 11.18
N ILE A 610 -40.82 -1.15 12.21
CA ILE A 610 -41.48 -1.97 13.23
C ILE A 610 -42.73 -2.54 12.57
N SER A 611 -42.54 -3.62 11.82
CA SER A 611 -43.64 -4.37 11.25
C SER A 611 -44.24 -5.22 12.38
N ASN A 612 -45.41 -4.88 12.81
CA ASN A 612 -46.30 -5.74 13.61
C ASN A 612 -46.87 -6.94 12.77
N ALA A 613 -46.27 -7.23 11.65
CA ALA A 613 -46.68 -8.37 10.81
C ALA A 613 -46.26 -9.70 11.47
N ALA A 614 -47.20 -10.58 11.61
CA ALA A 614 -47.02 -11.98 12.01
C ALA A 614 -45.90 -12.66 11.19
N PRO A 615 -45.15 -13.61 11.75
CA PRO A 615 -44.02 -14.22 11.08
C PRO A 615 -44.45 -14.91 9.79
N SER A 616 -43.97 -14.41 8.66
CA SER A 616 -44.08 -15.12 7.39
C SER A 616 -43.21 -16.39 7.46
N ALA A 617 -43.73 -17.47 6.92
CA ALA A 617 -43.06 -18.76 6.86
C ALA A 617 -41.63 -18.64 6.29
N PRO A 618 -40.69 -19.46 6.75
CA PRO A 618 -39.34 -19.44 6.22
C PRO A 618 -39.35 -19.74 4.72
N PRO A 619 -38.52 -19.08 3.90
CA PRO A 619 -38.40 -19.40 2.49
C PRO A 619 -37.99 -20.87 2.34
N PRO A 620 -38.51 -21.58 1.35
CA PRO A 620 -38.13 -22.97 1.12
C PRO A 620 -36.64 -23.09 0.88
N SER A 621 -36.02 -24.08 1.50
CA SER A 621 -34.61 -24.39 1.33
C SER A 621 -34.34 -24.63 -0.16
N SER A 622 -33.64 -23.71 -0.81
CA SER A 622 -33.15 -23.92 -2.17
C SER A 622 -32.02 -24.96 -2.11
N GLN A 623 -32.37 -26.20 -2.35
CA GLN A 623 -31.41 -27.19 -2.83
C GLN A 623 -30.97 -26.75 -4.24
N PRO A 624 -29.69 -26.83 -4.59
CA PRO A 624 -29.28 -26.60 -5.96
C PRO A 624 -29.73 -27.79 -6.82
N MET A 625 -30.85 -27.63 -7.52
CA MET A 625 -31.16 -28.50 -8.62
C MET A 625 -30.20 -28.20 -9.77
N LEU A 626 -29.38 -29.16 -10.11
CA LEU A 626 -28.66 -29.22 -11.38
C LEU A 626 -29.72 -29.38 -12.49
N SER A 627 -30.15 -28.27 -13.08
CA SER A 627 -30.90 -28.28 -14.31
C SER A 627 -29.96 -28.18 -15.50
N VAL A 628 -29.90 -29.24 -16.26
CA VAL A 628 -29.31 -29.28 -17.61
C VAL A 628 -30.14 -28.33 -18.49
N VAL A 629 -29.55 -27.20 -18.85
CA VAL A 629 -30.16 -26.27 -19.81
C VAL A 629 -29.77 -26.73 -21.22
N GLN A 630 -30.76 -27.17 -21.97
CA GLN A 630 -30.68 -27.31 -23.43
C GLN A 630 -30.68 -25.91 -24.08
N PRO A 631 -29.94 -25.69 -25.17
CA PRO A 631 -29.88 -24.38 -25.80
C PRO A 631 -31.14 -24.07 -26.61
N GLU A 632 -31.92 -23.09 -26.14
CA GLU A 632 -32.97 -22.49 -26.97
C GLU A 632 -32.38 -21.41 -27.89
N GLN A 633 -32.67 -21.55 -29.17
CA GLN A 633 -32.38 -20.57 -30.21
C GLN A 633 -33.24 -19.32 -30.00
N SER A 634 -32.68 -18.20 -29.64
CA SER A 634 -33.35 -16.91 -29.63
C SER A 634 -32.94 -16.03 -30.79
N LYS A 635 -33.95 -15.61 -31.52
CA LYS A 635 -33.91 -14.70 -32.68
C LYS A 635 -33.36 -13.32 -32.27
N THR A 636 -32.33 -12.93 -32.94
CA THR A 636 -31.74 -11.58 -32.94
C THR A 636 -32.76 -10.51 -33.33
N ARG A 637 -32.93 -9.51 -32.51
CA ARG A 637 -33.48 -8.22 -32.93
C ARG A 637 -32.47 -7.14 -32.52
N ALA A 638 -31.75 -6.62 -33.52
CA ALA A 638 -30.81 -5.54 -33.40
C ALA A 638 -31.51 -4.22 -33.04
N LEU A 639 -31.07 -3.57 -31.99
CA LEU A 639 -31.29 -2.15 -31.75
C LEU A 639 -29.93 -1.50 -31.55
N SER A 640 -29.45 -0.90 -32.66
CA SER A 640 -28.26 -0.04 -32.67
C SER A 640 -28.60 1.31 -32.06
N VAL A 641 -28.02 1.59 -30.90
CA VAL A 641 -27.82 2.98 -30.44
C VAL A 641 -26.33 3.20 -30.27
N LEU A 642 -25.75 3.86 -31.26
CA LEU A 642 -24.40 4.38 -31.24
C LEU A 642 -24.30 5.53 -30.21
N VAL A 643 -23.73 5.24 -29.05
CA VAL A 643 -23.24 6.29 -28.15
C VAL A 643 -21.72 6.36 -28.32
N LYS A 644 -21.23 7.47 -28.89
CA LYS A 644 -19.79 7.75 -29.03
C LYS A 644 -19.11 7.72 -27.66
N PRO A 645 -17.95 7.05 -27.55
CA PRO A 645 -17.15 7.11 -26.30
C PRO A 645 -16.62 8.54 -26.09
N PRO A 646 -16.50 9.00 -24.83
CA PRO A 646 -15.93 10.28 -24.52
C PRO A 646 -14.44 10.30 -24.92
N GLN A 647 -14.08 11.26 -25.74
CA GLN A 647 -12.68 11.54 -26.08
C GLN A 647 -11.99 12.21 -24.88
N TRP A 648 -11.05 11.52 -24.28
CA TRP A 648 -10.19 12.04 -23.23
C TRP A 648 -9.09 12.90 -23.87
N LYS A 649 -9.13 14.22 -23.68
CA LYS A 649 -8.01 15.10 -24.02
C LYS A 649 -7.00 15.04 -22.89
N THR A 650 -5.85 14.46 -23.18
CA THR A 650 -4.66 14.53 -22.34
C THR A 650 -4.12 15.96 -22.40
N VAL A 651 -4.18 16.70 -21.31
CA VAL A 651 -3.43 17.93 -21.14
C VAL A 651 -2.14 17.58 -20.41
N ILE A 652 -1.04 17.57 -21.16
CA ILE A 652 0.31 17.51 -20.60
C ILE A 652 0.67 18.93 -20.13
N ARG A 653 0.97 19.09 -18.86
CA ARG A 653 1.84 20.13 -18.31
C ARG A 653 2.79 19.52 -17.31
#